data_6498b8b744beeccb6ad404b313f882c6
#
_entry.id   6498b8b744beeccb6ad404b313f882c6
#
_cell.length_a   1.000
_cell.length_b   1.000
_cell.length_c   1.000
_cell.angle_alpha   90.00
_cell.angle_beta   90.00
_cell.angle_gamma   90.00
#
_symmetry.space_group_name_H-M   'P 1'
#
loop_
_entity.id
_entity.type
_entity.pdbx_description
1 polymer ?
#
loop_
_entity_poly.entity_id
_entity_poly.type
_entity_poly.pdbx_seq_one_letter_code
_entity_poly.pdbx_strand_id
1 'polypeptide(L)'
;MRITLIIASLLLALPLGAQPQPGNAPKHETKNPEIVREIHENLCRAGINTNPYEYLPAAETPVPRGYKAFYISHYGRHGSRNDWARNKYPRLMEEYGRLQEAGLLTPEGEKTFNQIREIVELHAGMNGRLTRRGADEHRQIAGRMYEKYRNIFRGGKRKVRAISSTVPRCLVSMSAFTGELLSREPKLDMSWDTGEHFMKICNTEDSRYIQKSVRKVLDEQAMRHIPDTAAFMKRILTDPAAARSIMTDPVLTMRQTFDVAAIRGSYYMDDSMLRIFTEDDLYWYAQNISMDLYLRQCNSVEWGDERMQPVQLLVDDIVAKADEAIAAGDIAADLRFGHEYQLLAISSRLGVSGVAERRSAKTCLEWPGYRYSLFGCNLQMIFYRNRAGEVLVKFYLNEREARIITLDGGPYYRWEDLKQAFAYHPVMGEVEEEVATTVPEVSGVCQAPDGKGFLAASDENGVWYVSPSGESRKFFVSDTWLDCEGVTVDPQTKDVYYIVEGKQELRRLSAPDYTDNQLVFTLEDAGYNTNSGLEGVTWYKDGMLFLGNQRKPNLLVKYSLKDGVVARTELVGTREIADLYYDPVRNKLWIADSINRTLNMCNPDGEVLLSWPVPFIDNGEGVYVDHENSCVWVGDDTTSKLYKIHFDNL
;
A
#
# COMPACT_ATOMS: atom_id res chain seq x y z
N MET A 1 -15.53 6.79 -33.48
CA MET A 1 -15.73 7.87 -32.53
C MET A 1 -14.45 7.93 -31.68
N ARG A 2 -13.64 8.94 -31.89
CA ARG A 2 -12.29 9.03 -31.29
C ARG A 2 -12.43 9.52 -29.85
N ILE A 3 -12.19 8.66 -28.87
CA ILE A 3 -12.00 9.06 -27.47
C ILE A 3 -10.51 9.36 -27.31
N THR A 4 -10.17 10.65 -27.35
CA THR A 4 -8.84 11.17 -27.07
C THR A 4 -8.72 11.27 -25.55
N LEU A 5 -8.03 10.33 -24.91
CA LEU A 5 -7.61 10.46 -23.51
C LEU A 5 -6.56 11.57 -23.44
N ILE A 6 -6.98 12.70 -22.93
CA ILE A 6 -6.10 13.82 -22.57
C ILE A 6 -5.69 13.57 -21.12
N ILE A 7 -4.50 12.99 -20.90
CA ILE A 7 -3.78 13.16 -19.63
C ILE A 7 -3.09 14.53 -19.77
N ALA A 8 -3.85 15.56 -19.46
CA ALA A 8 -3.32 16.89 -19.30
C ALA A 8 -2.72 16.98 -17.88
N SER A 9 -1.40 17.07 -17.80
CA SER A 9 -0.74 17.71 -16.67
C SER A 9 -1.12 19.20 -16.70
N LEU A 10 -2.29 19.53 -16.19
CA LEU A 10 -2.71 20.90 -15.94
C LEU A 10 -2.07 21.35 -14.62
N LEU A 11 -0.93 22.03 -14.73
CA LEU A 11 -0.52 23.00 -13.73
C LEU A 11 -1.47 24.21 -13.92
N LEU A 12 -2.43 24.34 -13.02
CA LEU A 12 -3.20 25.57 -12.87
C LEU A 12 -2.23 26.70 -12.50
N ALA A 13 -2.21 27.75 -13.32
CA ALA A 13 -1.61 29.01 -12.93
C ALA A 13 -2.30 29.51 -11.66
N LEU A 14 -1.57 29.61 -10.58
CA LEU A 14 -2.01 30.27 -9.36
C LEU A 14 -2.21 31.77 -9.66
N PRO A 15 -3.27 32.41 -9.13
CA PRO A 15 -3.44 33.84 -9.32
C PRO A 15 -2.27 34.58 -8.65
N LEU A 16 -1.66 35.49 -9.41
CA LEU A 16 -0.68 36.47 -8.93
C LEU A 16 -1.33 37.32 -7.82
N GLY A 17 -1.07 36.98 -6.55
CA GLY A 17 -1.63 37.80 -5.48
C GLY A 17 -1.46 37.30 -4.05
N ALA A 18 -0.45 36.52 -3.72
CA ALA A 18 -0.03 36.37 -2.31
C ALA A 18 1.43 35.89 -2.24
N GLN A 19 2.35 36.84 -2.18
CA GLN A 19 3.69 36.48 -1.68
C GLN A 19 3.57 36.18 -0.18
N PRO A 20 4.07 35.03 0.33
CA PRO A 20 4.14 34.79 1.76
C PRO A 20 5.09 35.84 2.38
N GLN A 21 4.64 36.48 3.44
CA GLN A 21 5.47 37.37 4.26
C GLN A 21 6.63 36.55 4.86
N PRO A 22 7.86 37.06 4.89
CA PRO A 22 9.01 36.37 5.48
C PRO A 22 8.86 36.39 7.03
N GLY A 23 8.23 35.39 7.61
CA GLY A 23 8.02 35.31 9.05
C GLY A 23 7.36 34.00 9.54
N ASN A 24 6.72 33.25 8.68
CA ASN A 24 6.12 31.95 9.01
C ASN A 24 6.48 30.92 7.94
N ALA A 25 7.76 30.59 7.81
CA ALA A 25 8.13 29.37 7.11
C ALA A 25 7.54 28.19 7.89
N PRO A 26 6.74 27.31 7.25
CA PRO A 26 6.26 26.11 7.92
C PRO A 26 7.47 25.33 8.42
N LYS A 27 7.36 24.73 9.63
CA LYS A 27 8.38 23.82 10.14
C LYS A 27 8.63 22.76 9.07
N HIS A 28 9.85 22.71 8.52
CA HIS A 28 10.24 21.70 7.55
C HIS A 28 10.00 20.33 8.17
N GLU A 29 9.23 19.49 7.46
CA GLU A 29 9.13 18.07 7.82
C GLU A 29 10.54 17.47 7.76
N THR A 30 10.83 16.57 8.69
CA THR A 30 12.16 15.96 8.78
C THR A 30 12.35 15.00 7.62
N LYS A 31 13.40 15.20 6.82
CA LYS A 31 13.75 14.26 5.74
C LYS A 31 14.13 12.90 6.33
N ASN A 32 13.71 11.83 5.69
CA ASN A 32 14.16 10.48 6.03
C ASN A 32 15.64 10.30 5.62
N PRO A 33 16.58 10.11 6.58
CA PRO A 33 18.02 10.07 6.29
C PRO A 33 18.42 8.89 5.38
N GLU A 34 17.69 7.77 5.44
CA GLU A 34 17.95 6.62 4.59
C GLU A 34 17.63 6.94 3.13
N ILE A 35 16.48 7.55 2.88
CA ILE A 35 16.08 7.98 1.51
C ILE A 35 17.07 8.99 0.95
N VAL A 36 17.48 9.98 1.76
CA VAL A 36 18.51 10.96 1.37
C VAL A 36 19.80 10.25 0.95
N ARG A 37 20.31 9.36 1.81
CA ARG A 37 21.53 8.59 1.51
C ARG A 37 21.41 7.79 0.21
N GLU A 38 20.31 7.06 0.03
CA GLU A 38 20.12 6.21 -1.15
C GLU A 38 19.97 7.00 -2.44
N ILE A 39 19.33 8.18 -2.41
CA ILE A 39 19.31 9.09 -3.57
C ILE A 39 20.72 9.59 -3.89
N HIS A 40 21.54 9.89 -2.87
CA HIS A 40 22.93 10.30 -3.07
C HIS A 40 23.81 9.21 -3.70
N GLU A 41 23.59 7.94 -3.33
CA GLU A 41 24.30 6.79 -3.93
C GLU A 41 24.00 6.64 -5.42
N ASN A 42 22.78 7.00 -5.86
CA ASN A 42 22.36 6.97 -7.25
C ASN A 42 21.29 8.05 -7.49
N LEU A 43 21.68 9.20 -8.06
CA LEU A 43 20.78 10.32 -8.26
C LEU A 43 19.59 10.01 -9.16
N CYS A 44 19.67 9.01 -10.05
CA CYS A 44 18.55 8.57 -10.88
C CYS A 44 17.37 8.09 -10.02
N ARG A 45 17.60 7.65 -8.77
CA ARG A 45 16.54 7.27 -7.83
C ARG A 45 15.58 8.42 -7.51
N ALA A 46 16.03 9.68 -7.63
CA ALA A 46 15.14 10.84 -7.47
C ALA A 46 14.02 10.89 -8.53
N GLY A 47 14.21 10.26 -9.66
CA GLY A 47 13.20 10.15 -10.73
C GLY A 47 12.12 9.10 -10.48
N ILE A 48 12.21 8.33 -9.38
CA ILE A 48 11.28 7.28 -8.93
C ILE A 48 10.88 6.34 -10.09
N ASN A 49 9.72 6.61 -10.72
CA ASN A 49 9.17 5.77 -11.79
C ASN A 49 9.81 6.02 -13.17
N THR A 50 10.77 6.94 -13.28
CA THR A 50 11.65 7.14 -14.44
C THR A 50 13.07 6.64 -14.19
N ASN A 51 13.35 6.09 -12.99
CA ASN A 51 14.61 5.42 -12.69
C ASN A 51 14.73 4.13 -13.53
N PRO A 52 15.83 3.92 -14.28
CA PRO A 52 16.09 2.66 -14.97
C PRO A 52 16.16 1.47 -14.02
N TYR A 53 15.93 0.26 -14.56
CA TYR A 53 15.98 -0.96 -13.75
C TYR A 53 17.34 -1.12 -13.07
N GLU A 54 17.32 -1.26 -11.75
CA GLU A 54 18.48 -1.44 -10.91
C GLU A 54 18.44 -2.83 -10.26
N TYR A 55 19.29 -3.75 -10.74
CA TYR A 55 19.41 -5.07 -10.13
C TYR A 55 20.31 -5.00 -8.89
N LEU A 56 19.73 -5.25 -7.73
CA LEU A 56 20.41 -5.27 -6.43
C LEU A 56 20.38 -6.69 -5.86
N PRO A 57 21.45 -7.49 -6.05
CA PRO A 57 21.50 -8.84 -5.52
C PRO A 57 21.42 -8.83 -3.99
N ALA A 58 20.65 -9.75 -3.43
CA ALA A 58 20.48 -9.93 -2.00
C ALA A 58 20.61 -11.41 -1.62
N ALA A 59 20.94 -11.66 -0.36
CA ALA A 59 20.88 -13.01 0.18
C ALA A 59 19.44 -13.53 0.16
N GLU A 60 19.28 -14.83 -0.10
CA GLU A 60 17.98 -15.47 -0.19
C GLU A 60 17.85 -16.61 0.80
N THR A 61 16.64 -16.81 1.29
CA THR A 61 16.32 -17.99 2.11
C THR A 61 16.43 -19.24 1.25
N PRO A 62 17.21 -20.27 1.68
CA PRO A 62 17.37 -21.50 0.93
C PRO A 62 16.05 -22.24 0.69
N VAL A 63 15.97 -22.95 -0.44
CA VAL A 63 14.80 -23.79 -0.77
C VAL A 63 14.65 -24.90 0.27
N PRO A 64 13.45 -25.12 0.84
CA PRO A 64 13.22 -26.20 1.78
C PRO A 64 13.59 -27.57 1.20
N ARG A 65 14.15 -28.45 2.04
CA ARG A 65 14.63 -29.76 1.61
C ARG A 65 13.50 -30.57 0.94
N GLY A 66 13.79 -31.10 -0.23
CA GLY A 66 12.85 -31.94 -0.99
C GLY A 66 11.96 -31.19 -1.96
N TYR A 67 11.94 -29.86 -1.94
CA TYR A 67 11.19 -29.05 -2.89
C TYR A 67 12.03 -28.67 -4.11
N LYS A 68 11.38 -28.57 -5.27
CA LYS A 68 12.00 -28.12 -6.53
C LYS A 68 11.07 -27.12 -7.21
N ALA A 69 11.64 -26.04 -7.73
CA ALA A 69 10.92 -25.07 -8.53
C ALA A 69 10.41 -25.73 -9.83
N PHE A 70 9.16 -25.46 -10.23
CA PHE A 70 8.54 -26.06 -11.43
C PHE A 70 7.71 -25.10 -12.27
N TYR A 71 7.27 -23.96 -11.73
CA TYR A 71 6.43 -22.99 -12.43
C TYR A 71 6.71 -21.58 -11.93
N ILE A 72 6.54 -20.57 -12.81
CA ILE A 72 6.70 -19.14 -12.52
C ILE A 72 5.45 -18.39 -12.99
N SER A 73 4.84 -17.59 -12.10
CA SER A 73 3.89 -16.55 -12.46
C SER A 73 4.60 -15.19 -12.34
N HIS A 74 4.60 -14.41 -13.42
CA HIS A 74 5.31 -13.14 -13.51
C HIS A 74 4.38 -12.02 -13.96
N TYR A 75 4.50 -10.86 -13.33
CA TYR A 75 3.98 -9.60 -13.81
C TYR A 75 5.10 -8.57 -13.90
N GLY A 76 5.33 -7.98 -15.07
CA GLY A 76 6.37 -6.98 -15.31
C GLY A 76 5.83 -5.68 -15.88
N ARG A 77 6.32 -4.55 -15.38
CA ARG A 77 6.19 -3.25 -16.02
C ARG A 77 7.05 -3.19 -17.28
N HIS A 78 6.65 -2.41 -18.30
CA HIS A 78 7.53 -2.09 -19.43
C HIS A 78 8.88 -1.50 -18.96
N GLY A 79 9.93 -1.66 -19.74
CA GLY A 79 11.26 -1.10 -19.46
C GLY A 79 11.36 0.42 -19.68
N SER A 80 12.59 0.92 -19.58
CA SER A 80 12.93 2.33 -19.83
C SER A 80 12.35 2.84 -21.15
N ARG A 81 11.75 4.02 -21.13
CA ARG A 81 11.02 4.60 -22.26
C ARG A 81 11.33 6.06 -22.49
N ASN A 82 10.97 6.53 -23.66
CA ASN A 82 10.90 7.96 -23.96
C ASN A 82 9.79 8.64 -23.15
N ASP A 83 9.97 9.90 -22.81
CA ASP A 83 9.02 10.67 -22.01
C ASP A 83 7.68 10.90 -22.71
N TRP A 84 6.69 11.36 -21.97
CA TRP A 84 5.43 11.95 -22.42
C TRP A 84 5.56 13.48 -22.48
N ALA A 85 6.15 13.99 -23.54
CA ALA A 85 6.71 15.34 -23.50
C ALA A 85 6.06 16.33 -24.51
N ARG A 86 4.78 16.15 -24.84
CA ARG A 86 4.10 16.88 -25.94
C ARG A 86 4.44 18.38 -26.03
N ASN A 87 4.40 19.12 -24.92
CA ASN A 87 4.65 20.57 -24.89
C ASN A 87 5.90 20.96 -24.08
N LYS A 88 6.44 20.04 -23.29
CA LYS A 88 7.59 20.29 -22.41
C LYS A 88 8.84 20.64 -23.18
N TYR A 89 9.20 19.85 -24.15
CA TYR A 89 10.45 20.00 -24.90
C TYR A 89 10.45 21.24 -25.78
N PRO A 90 9.41 21.53 -26.59
CA PRO A 90 9.36 22.80 -27.34
C PRO A 90 9.52 24.02 -26.44
N ARG A 91 8.84 24.05 -25.28
CA ARG A 91 8.93 25.14 -24.30
C ARG A 91 10.36 25.32 -23.77
N LEU A 92 10.98 24.23 -23.30
CA LEU A 92 12.35 24.29 -22.76
C LEU A 92 13.35 24.71 -23.83
N MET A 93 13.23 24.19 -25.07
CA MET A 93 14.09 24.55 -26.19
C MET A 93 13.99 26.04 -26.55
N GLU A 94 12.77 26.59 -26.57
CA GLU A 94 12.54 28.00 -26.81
C GLU A 94 13.14 28.86 -25.68
N GLU A 95 12.82 28.54 -24.43
CA GLU A 95 13.23 29.33 -23.26
C GLU A 95 14.74 29.34 -23.08
N TYR A 96 15.41 28.18 -23.10
CA TYR A 96 16.86 28.09 -23.01
C TYR A 96 17.56 28.67 -24.25
N GLY A 97 16.98 28.52 -25.44
CA GLY A 97 17.50 29.13 -26.67
C GLY A 97 17.54 30.66 -26.57
N ARG A 98 16.46 31.29 -26.12
CA ARG A 98 16.40 32.74 -25.88
C ARG A 98 17.37 33.22 -24.81
N LEU A 99 17.57 32.42 -23.75
CA LEU A 99 18.57 32.71 -22.71
C LEU A 99 20.00 32.64 -23.27
N GLN A 100 20.29 31.69 -24.13
CA GLN A 100 21.57 31.55 -24.81
C GLN A 100 21.83 32.73 -25.75
N GLU A 101 20.85 33.09 -26.61
CA GLU A 101 20.93 34.23 -27.52
C GLU A 101 21.17 35.57 -26.79
N ALA A 102 20.58 35.70 -25.59
CA ALA A 102 20.78 36.88 -24.74
C ALA A 102 22.10 36.85 -23.94
N GLY A 103 22.93 35.80 -24.04
CA GLY A 103 24.17 35.66 -23.29
C GLY A 103 23.97 35.50 -21.75
N LEU A 104 22.81 34.99 -21.34
CA LEU A 104 22.42 34.91 -19.93
C LEU A 104 22.71 33.53 -19.32
N LEU A 105 23.22 32.56 -20.06
CA LEU A 105 23.57 31.24 -19.50
C LEU A 105 24.98 31.25 -18.90
N THR A 106 25.13 30.60 -17.74
CA THR A 106 26.44 30.22 -17.21
C THR A 106 27.03 29.05 -18.00
N PRO A 107 28.31 28.67 -17.83
CA PRO A 107 28.85 27.45 -18.42
C PRO A 107 28.03 26.19 -18.04
N GLU A 108 27.49 26.12 -16.80
CA GLU A 108 26.62 25.03 -16.40
C GLU A 108 25.22 25.12 -17.05
N GLY A 109 24.71 26.33 -17.26
CA GLY A 109 23.49 26.59 -18.03
C GLY A 109 23.60 26.16 -19.49
N GLU A 110 24.73 26.49 -20.16
CA GLU A 110 25.03 26.02 -21.51
C GLU A 110 25.11 24.49 -21.60
N LYS A 111 25.80 23.87 -20.65
CA LYS A 111 25.87 22.41 -20.54
C LYS A 111 24.49 21.82 -20.37
N THR A 112 23.66 22.36 -19.45
CA THR A 112 22.29 21.93 -19.22
C THR A 112 21.44 22.04 -20.49
N PHE A 113 21.53 23.14 -21.20
CA PHE A 113 20.82 23.33 -22.48
C PHE A 113 21.25 22.31 -23.55
N ASN A 114 22.54 22.02 -23.66
CA ASN A 114 23.04 20.99 -24.56
C ASN A 114 22.51 19.61 -24.20
N GLN A 115 22.44 19.29 -22.91
CA GLN A 115 21.87 18.03 -22.41
C GLN A 115 20.36 17.92 -22.67
N ILE A 116 19.60 19.03 -22.57
CA ILE A 116 18.20 19.11 -22.98
C ILE A 116 18.06 18.83 -24.47
N ARG A 117 18.86 19.50 -25.31
CA ARG A 117 18.85 19.36 -26.78
C ARG A 117 19.09 17.91 -27.20
N GLU A 118 20.08 17.25 -26.59
CA GLU A 118 20.40 15.84 -26.84
C GLU A 118 19.19 14.92 -26.58
N ILE A 119 18.46 15.13 -25.48
CA ILE A 119 17.26 14.35 -25.18
C ILE A 119 16.13 14.65 -26.16
N VAL A 120 15.93 15.91 -26.52
CA VAL A 120 14.90 16.33 -27.49
C VAL A 120 15.12 15.69 -28.85
N GLU A 121 16.38 15.63 -29.33
CA GLU A 121 16.75 14.99 -30.59
C GLU A 121 16.46 13.48 -30.56
N LEU A 122 16.86 12.78 -29.48
CA LEU A 122 16.61 11.34 -29.33
C LEU A 122 15.12 11.02 -29.18
N HIS A 123 14.34 11.94 -28.60
CA HIS A 123 12.92 11.78 -28.38
C HIS A 123 12.06 12.00 -29.63
N ALA A 124 12.59 12.63 -30.67
CA ALA A 124 11.81 13.03 -31.82
C ALA A 124 10.98 11.88 -32.43
N GLY A 125 9.64 12.02 -32.42
CA GLY A 125 8.72 11.02 -32.92
C GLY A 125 8.55 9.76 -32.02
N MET A 126 9.23 9.70 -30.87
CA MET A 126 9.29 8.53 -30.00
C MET A 126 8.49 8.66 -28.70
N ASN A 127 7.53 9.57 -28.63
CA ASN A 127 6.74 9.85 -27.41
C ASN A 127 6.19 8.57 -26.75
N GLY A 128 6.60 8.29 -25.52
CA GLY A 128 6.18 7.12 -24.73
C GLY A 128 6.64 5.76 -25.27
N ARG A 129 7.51 5.72 -26.28
CA ARG A 129 8.03 4.46 -26.86
C ARG A 129 9.17 3.90 -26.02
N LEU A 130 9.31 2.58 -25.99
CA LEU A 130 10.43 1.89 -25.32
C LEU A 130 11.77 2.37 -25.92
N THR A 131 12.78 2.56 -25.04
CA THR A 131 14.15 2.79 -25.48
C THR A 131 14.90 1.47 -25.69
N ARG A 132 16.11 1.54 -26.29
CA ARG A 132 17.01 0.39 -26.37
C ARG A 132 17.32 -0.15 -24.97
N ARG A 133 17.60 0.73 -24.00
CA ARG A 133 17.83 0.35 -22.60
C ARG A 133 16.65 -0.44 -22.03
N GLY A 134 15.42 -0.01 -22.27
CA GLY A 134 14.25 -0.72 -21.79
C GLY A 134 14.12 -2.14 -22.35
N ALA A 135 14.48 -2.36 -23.61
CA ALA A 135 14.53 -3.71 -24.17
C ALA A 135 15.66 -4.56 -23.55
N ASP A 136 16.83 -3.95 -23.30
CA ASP A 136 17.98 -4.62 -22.69
C ASP A 136 17.70 -4.99 -21.22
N GLU A 137 16.97 -4.14 -20.47
CA GLU A 137 16.50 -4.44 -19.12
C GLU A 137 15.68 -5.74 -19.09
N HIS A 138 14.72 -5.89 -20.00
CA HIS A 138 13.90 -7.10 -20.09
C HIS A 138 14.70 -8.34 -20.51
N ARG A 139 15.66 -8.21 -21.42
CA ARG A 139 16.58 -9.32 -21.75
C ARG A 139 17.39 -9.75 -20.53
N GLN A 140 17.91 -8.79 -19.75
CA GLN A 140 18.69 -9.07 -18.56
C GLN A 140 17.85 -9.76 -17.48
N ILE A 141 16.61 -9.30 -17.21
CA ILE A 141 15.70 -9.92 -16.25
C ILE A 141 15.38 -11.36 -16.69
N ALA A 142 15.03 -11.57 -17.96
CA ALA A 142 14.76 -12.90 -18.51
C ALA A 142 15.98 -13.82 -18.44
N GLY A 143 17.17 -13.28 -18.74
CA GLY A 143 18.43 -14.00 -18.64
C GLY A 143 18.72 -14.49 -17.22
N ARG A 144 18.58 -13.63 -16.21
CA ARG A 144 18.75 -14.01 -14.80
C ARG A 144 17.68 -15.01 -14.34
N MET A 145 16.42 -14.82 -14.74
CA MET A 145 15.33 -15.78 -14.47
C MET A 145 15.66 -17.15 -15.02
N TYR A 146 16.10 -17.23 -16.28
CA TYR A 146 16.50 -18.51 -16.89
C TYR A 146 17.68 -19.14 -16.15
N GLU A 147 18.74 -18.38 -15.86
CA GLU A 147 19.91 -18.92 -15.17
C GLU A 147 19.57 -19.48 -13.80
N LYS A 148 18.73 -18.79 -13.04
CA LYS A 148 18.30 -19.19 -11.70
C LYS A 148 17.37 -20.41 -11.71
N TYR A 149 16.50 -20.51 -12.72
CA TYR A 149 15.42 -21.52 -12.78
C TYR A 149 15.50 -22.40 -14.03
N ARG A 150 16.71 -22.78 -14.48
CA ARG A 150 16.92 -23.63 -15.68
C ARG A 150 16.07 -24.90 -15.70
N ASN A 151 15.88 -25.51 -14.54
CA ASN A 151 15.10 -26.74 -14.42
C ASN A 151 13.61 -26.57 -14.76
N ILE A 152 13.06 -25.35 -14.65
CA ILE A 152 11.68 -25.05 -15.04
C ILE A 152 11.53 -25.05 -16.56
N PHE A 153 12.52 -24.49 -17.27
CA PHE A 153 12.47 -24.28 -18.71
C PHE A 153 12.99 -25.47 -19.54
N ARG A 154 13.81 -26.34 -18.95
CA ARG A 154 14.42 -27.51 -19.60
C ARG A 154 13.58 -28.79 -19.42
N GLY A 155 13.82 -29.77 -20.30
CA GLY A 155 13.25 -31.12 -20.16
C GLY A 155 12.07 -31.41 -21.07
N GLY A 156 12.07 -30.93 -22.30
CA GLY A 156 11.07 -31.17 -23.31
C GLY A 156 10.39 -29.89 -23.83
N LYS A 157 9.24 -30.04 -24.47
CA LYS A 157 8.42 -28.88 -24.86
C LYS A 157 7.72 -28.31 -23.62
N ARG A 158 8.35 -27.33 -22.98
CA ARG A 158 7.77 -26.60 -21.85
C ARG A 158 7.00 -25.40 -22.39
N LYS A 159 5.75 -25.25 -21.94
CA LYS A 159 4.88 -24.15 -22.37
C LYS A 159 5.20 -22.88 -21.59
N VAL A 160 5.30 -21.76 -22.30
CA VAL A 160 5.38 -20.41 -21.73
C VAL A 160 4.30 -19.56 -22.38
N ARG A 161 3.40 -19.01 -21.58
CA ARG A 161 2.29 -18.17 -22.06
C ARG A 161 2.60 -16.72 -21.69
N ALA A 162 2.70 -15.85 -22.70
CA ALA A 162 2.99 -14.42 -22.51
C ALA A 162 1.83 -13.56 -22.99
N ILE A 163 1.36 -12.66 -22.15
CA ILE A 163 0.34 -11.67 -22.48
C ILE A 163 0.82 -10.25 -22.20
N SER A 164 0.30 -9.27 -22.91
CA SER A 164 0.64 -7.86 -22.75
C SER A 164 -0.57 -6.96 -22.90
N SER A 165 -0.51 -5.79 -22.25
CA SER A 165 -1.40 -4.69 -22.62
C SER A 165 -1.18 -4.31 -24.10
N THR A 166 -2.19 -3.69 -24.73
CA THR A 166 -2.11 -3.24 -26.14
C THR A 166 -1.14 -2.08 -26.37
N VAL A 167 -0.55 -1.57 -25.31
CA VAL A 167 0.37 -0.42 -25.37
C VAL A 167 1.73 -0.83 -25.97
N PRO A 168 2.21 -0.20 -27.06
CA PRO A 168 3.38 -0.66 -27.81
C PRO A 168 4.65 -0.90 -26.99
N ARG A 169 4.94 -0.10 -25.96
CA ARG A 169 6.11 -0.32 -25.10
C ARG A 169 6.04 -1.62 -24.29
N CYS A 170 4.84 -2.05 -23.91
CA CYS A 170 4.65 -3.32 -23.20
C CYS A 170 4.83 -4.51 -24.15
N LEU A 171 4.31 -4.42 -25.37
CA LEU A 171 4.51 -5.43 -26.42
C LEU A 171 5.99 -5.64 -26.76
N VAL A 172 6.74 -4.54 -26.92
CA VAL A 172 8.18 -4.62 -27.20
C VAL A 172 8.96 -5.15 -26.00
N SER A 173 8.55 -4.82 -24.76
CA SER A 173 9.12 -5.39 -23.54
C SER A 173 8.88 -6.89 -23.46
N MET A 174 7.64 -7.37 -23.72
CA MET A 174 7.30 -8.78 -23.81
C MET A 174 8.17 -9.50 -24.86
N SER A 175 8.28 -8.93 -26.05
CA SER A 175 9.10 -9.49 -27.14
C SER A 175 10.57 -9.59 -26.75
N ALA A 176 11.14 -8.58 -26.10
CA ALA A 176 12.54 -8.60 -25.66
C ALA A 176 12.79 -9.67 -24.59
N PHE A 177 11.88 -9.81 -23.62
CA PHE A 177 11.95 -10.81 -22.56
C PHE A 177 11.83 -12.23 -23.10
N THR A 178 10.79 -12.49 -23.88
CA THR A 178 10.52 -13.83 -24.44
C THR A 178 11.55 -14.23 -25.49
N GLY A 179 12.05 -13.28 -26.28
CA GLY A 179 13.16 -13.48 -27.21
C GLY A 179 14.44 -13.95 -26.52
N GLU A 180 14.77 -13.40 -25.36
CA GLU A 180 15.90 -13.86 -24.55
C GLU A 180 15.68 -15.28 -24.04
N LEU A 181 14.50 -15.62 -23.52
CA LEU A 181 14.19 -16.99 -23.10
C LEU A 181 14.34 -18.00 -24.26
N LEU A 182 13.81 -17.67 -25.43
CA LEU A 182 13.93 -18.52 -26.64
C LEU A 182 15.36 -18.65 -27.14
N SER A 183 16.18 -17.59 -27.01
CA SER A 183 17.59 -17.67 -27.38
C SER A 183 18.37 -18.65 -26.52
N ARG A 184 17.96 -18.83 -25.24
CA ARG A 184 18.59 -19.75 -24.27
C ARG A 184 18.01 -21.15 -24.29
N GLU A 185 16.72 -21.28 -24.60
CA GLU A 185 16.00 -22.55 -24.70
C GLU A 185 15.06 -22.55 -25.93
N PRO A 186 15.59 -22.85 -27.12
CA PRO A 186 14.81 -22.81 -28.36
C PRO A 186 13.66 -23.84 -28.45
N LYS A 187 13.60 -24.80 -27.52
CA LYS A 187 12.57 -25.83 -27.47
C LYS A 187 11.32 -25.44 -26.72
N LEU A 188 11.29 -24.23 -26.14
CA LEU A 188 10.10 -23.72 -25.47
C LEU A 188 8.92 -23.61 -26.45
N ASP A 189 7.76 -24.07 -26.00
CA ASP A 189 6.48 -23.87 -26.68
C ASP A 189 5.91 -22.52 -26.21
N MET A 190 6.27 -21.45 -26.93
CA MET A 190 5.97 -20.08 -26.57
C MET A 190 4.71 -19.59 -27.25
N SER A 191 3.75 -19.09 -26.48
CA SER A 191 2.60 -18.35 -27.00
C SER A 191 2.64 -16.87 -26.60
N TRP A 192 2.17 -16.02 -27.50
CA TRP A 192 2.04 -14.57 -27.26
C TRP A 192 0.62 -14.13 -27.55
N ASP A 193 0.07 -13.29 -26.69
CA ASP A 193 -1.24 -12.71 -26.93
C ASP A 193 -1.32 -11.26 -26.41
N THR A 194 -2.24 -10.48 -27.01
CA THR A 194 -2.57 -9.12 -26.61
C THR A 194 -3.97 -8.78 -27.14
N GLY A 195 -4.66 -7.87 -26.47
CA GLY A 195 -5.99 -7.44 -26.90
C GLY A 195 -6.72 -6.69 -25.80
N GLU A 196 -7.85 -6.09 -26.15
CA GLU A 196 -8.66 -5.30 -25.22
C GLU A 196 -9.13 -6.12 -24.01
N HIS A 197 -9.38 -7.42 -24.18
CA HIS A 197 -9.79 -8.31 -23.09
C HIS A 197 -8.70 -8.48 -22.02
N PHE A 198 -7.41 -8.35 -22.38
CA PHE A 198 -6.31 -8.39 -21.42
C PHE A 198 -6.05 -7.05 -20.71
N MET A 199 -6.64 -5.96 -21.18
CA MET A 199 -6.44 -4.65 -20.54
C MET A 199 -6.93 -4.65 -19.10
N LYS A 200 -7.99 -5.39 -18.76
CA LYS A 200 -8.48 -5.55 -17.39
C LYS A 200 -7.49 -6.25 -16.45
N ILE A 201 -6.54 -7.01 -17.00
CA ILE A 201 -5.50 -7.74 -16.27
C ILE A 201 -4.17 -6.96 -16.28
N CYS A 202 -3.82 -6.38 -17.45
CA CYS A 202 -2.50 -5.77 -17.65
C CYS A 202 -2.47 -4.25 -17.46
N ASN A 203 -3.62 -3.57 -17.39
CA ASN A 203 -3.70 -2.10 -17.48
C ASN A 203 -4.91 -1.50 -16.74
N THR A 204 -5.23 -1.94 -15.54
CA THR A 204 -6.31 -1.36 -14.75
C THR A 204 -5.84 -0.04 -14.11
N GLU A 205 -6.48 1.06 -14.47
CA GLU A 205 -6.18 2.40 -13.94
C GLU A 205 -7.03 2.71 -12.70
N ASP A 206 -6.58 3.65 -11.89
CA ASP A 206 -7.33 4.24 -10.79
C ASP A 206 -8.49 5.11 -11.28
N SER A 207 -9.51 5.27 -10.45
CA SER A 207 -10.68 6.07 -10.79
C SER A 207 -10.35 7.56 -10.94
N ARG A 208 -11.20 8.30 -11.68
CA ARG A 208 -11.06 9.76 -11.77
C ARG A 208 -11.26 10.46 -10.43
N TYR A 209 -12.02 9.84 -9.53
CA TYR A 209 -12.22 10.35 -8.18
C TYR A 209 -10.90 10.30 -7.39
N ILE A 210 -10.22 9.15 -7.36
CA ILE A 210 -8.90 9.00 -6.73
C ILE A 210 -7.92 10.01 -7.32
N GLN A 211 -7.83 10.11 -8.66
CA GLN A 211 -6.91 11.03 -9.32
C GLN A 211 -7.11 12.50 -8.89
N LYS A 212 -8.36 12.96 -8.80
CA LYS A 212 -8.69 14.33 -8.38
C LYS A 212 -8.39 14.56 -6.89
N SER A 213 -8.75 13.59 -6.05
CA SER A 213 -8.58 13.69 -4.60
C SER A 213 -7.11 13.70 -4.22
N VAL A 214 -6.31 12.79 -4.79
CA VAL A 214 -4.86 12.76 -4.58
C VAL A 214 -4.20 14.03 -5.10
N ARG A 215 -4.65 14.56 -6.24
CA ARG A 215 -4.11 15.82 -6.77
C ARG A 215 -4.24 16.97 -5.77
N LYS A 216 -5.38 17.10 -5.08
CA LYS A 216 -5.57 18.12 -4.05
C LYS A 216 -4.55 17.96 -2.91
N VAL A 217 -4.34 16.73 -2.45
CA VAL A 217 -3.36 16.45 -1.39
C VAL A 217 -1.94 16.79 -1.83
N LEU A 218 -1.57 16.46 -3.08
CA LEU A 218 -0.25 16.80 -3.65
C LEU A 218 -0.04 18.31 -3.79
N ASP A 219 -1.06 19.05 -4.20
CA ASP A 219 -0.99 20.51 -4.31
C ASP A 219 -0.79 21.15 -2.91
N GLU A 220 -1.48 20.66 -1.88
CA GLU A 220 -1.28 21.08 -0.48
C GLU A 220 0.14 20.74 0.02
N GLN A 221 0.67 19.57 -0.32
CA GLN A 221 2.03 19.15 0.02
C GLN A 221 3.09 19.99 -0.72
N ALA A 222 2.88 20.28 -2.00
CA ALA A 222 3.78 21.12 -2.80
C ALA A 222 3.91 22.54 -2.24
N MET A 223 2.84 23.06 -1.62
CA MET A 223 2.87 24.36 -0.94
C MET A 223 3.77 24.37 0.32
N ARG A 224 4.04 23.22 0.91
CA ARG A 224 4.94 23.09 2.08
C ARG A 224 6.41 23.01 1.70
N HIS A 225 6.71 22.53 0.49
CA HIS A 225 8.06 22.28 0.00
C HIS A 225 8.28 22.97 -1.35
N ILE A 226 8.42 24.28 -1.30
CA ILE A 226 8.68 25.09 -2.51
C ILE A 226 10.13 24.89 -2.93
N PRO A 227 10.40 24.49 -4.21
CA PRO A 227 11.76 24.31 -4.71
C PRO A 227 12.61 25.60 -4.60
N ASP A 228 13.90 25.45 -4.33
CA ASP A 228 14.83 26.59 -4.30
C ASP A 228 15.18 27.06 -5.72
N THR A 229 14.22 27.76 -6.33
CA THR A 229 14.41 28.34 -7.68
C THR A 229 15.54 29.36 -7.72
N ALA A 230 15.86 30.04 -6.60
CA ALA A 230 16.96 31.00 -6.57
C ALA A 230 18.32 30.31 -6.67
N ALA A 231 18.52 29.18 -5.97
CA ALA A 231 19.73 28.38 -6.09
C ALA A 231 19.87 27.79 -7.50
N PHE A 232 18.77 27.24 -8.06
CA PHE A 232 18.74 26.74 -9.43
C PHE A 232 19.10 27.81 -10.46
N MET A 233 18.45 28.97 -10.40
CA MET A 233 18.72 30.09 -11.33
C MET A 233 20.15 30.59 -11.24
N LYS A 234 20.74 30.72 -10.02
CA LYS A 234 22.13 31.09 -9.84
C LYS A 234 23.14 30.15 -10.50
N ARG A 235 22.81 28.89 -10.60
CA ARG A 235 23.69 27.86 -11.21
C ARG A 235 23.68 27.98 -12.74
N ILE A 236 22.52 28.23 -13.34
CA ILE A 236 22.35 28.22 -14.79
C ILE A 236 22.36 29.59 -15.46
N LEU A 237 22.20 30.69 -14.71
CA LEU A 237 22.08 32.07 -15.23
C LEU A 237 23.17 32.97 -14.68
N THR A 238 23.74 33.80 -15.58
CA THR A 238 24.70 34.87 -15.23
C THR A 238 24.02 36.04 -14.55
N ASP A 239 22.80 36.38 -14.98
CA ASP A 239 21.95 37.42 -14.40
C ASP A 239 20.50 36.92 -14.27
N PRO A 240 20.11 36.36 -13.10
CA PRO A 240 18.75 35.91 -12.88
C PRO A 240 17.67 37.00 -12.94
N ALA A 241 18.03 38.27 -12.69
CA ALA A 241 17.09 39.39 -12.78
C ALA A 241 16.75 39.72 -14.24
N ALA A 242 17.76 39.82 -15.08
CA ALA A 242 17.58 40.03 -16.53
C ALA A 242 16.84 38.86 -17.19
N ALA A 243 17.08 37.63 -16.74
CA ALA A 243 16.44 36.43 -17.29
C ALA A 243 14.93 36.33 -17.04
N ARG A 244 14.37 37.09 -16.10
CA ARG A 244 12.92 36.99 -15.72
C ARG A 244 11.98 37.36 -16.87
N SER A 245 12.39 38.16 -17.84
CA SER A 245 11.60 38.47 -19.02
C SER A 245 11.49 37.29 -20.03
N ILE A 246 12.39 36.31 -19.89
CA ILE A 246 12.45 35.09 -20.72
C ILE A 246 11.91 33.93 -19.91
N MET A 247 12.47 33.69 -18.71
CA MET A 247 12.04 32.65 -17.77
C MET A 247 10.91 33.18 -16.87
N THR A 248 9.70 33.21 -17.41
CA THR A 248 8.53 33.81 -16.73
C THR A 248 7.98 32.94 -15.59
N ASP A 249 8.22 31.61 -15.63
CA ASP A 249 7.84 30.66 -14.61
C ASP A 249 9.05 29.76 -14.23
N PRO A 250 9.92 30.25 -13.31
CA PRO A 250 11.11 29.50 -12.89
C PRO A 250 10.80 28.16 -12.22
N VAL A 251 9.67 28.04 -11.51
CA VAL A 251 9.26 26.80 -10.86
C VAL A 251 8.96 25.73 -11.89
N LEU A 252 8.18 26.07 -12.92
CA LEU A 252 7.87 25.16 -14.01
C LEU A 252 9.12 24.79 -14.82
N THR A 253 10.00 25.76 -15.09
CA THR A 253 11.25 25.50 -15.81
C THR A 253 12.16 24.57 -15.03
N MET A 254 12.35 24.81 -13.75
CA MET A 254 13.12 23.95 -12.86
C MET A 254 12.54 22.53 -12.82
N ARG A 255 11.21 22.38 -12.66
CA ARG A 255 10.53 21.09 -12.65
C ARG A 255 10.69 20.35 -13.97
N GLN A 256 10.48 21.02 -15.10
CA GLN A 256 10.63 20.40 -16.43
C GLN A 256 12.09 20.03 -16.74
N THR A 257 13.04 20.83 -16.26
CA THR A 257 14.47 20.53 -16.36
C THR A 257 14.81 19.29 -15.52
N PHE A 258 14.22 19.15 -14.32
CA PHE A 258 14.34 17.93 -13.51
C PHE A 258 13.77 16.70 -14.24
N ASP A 259 12.59 16.80 -14.86
CA ASP A 259 12.01 15.69 -15.61
C ASP A 259 12.93 15.20 -16.75
N VAL A 260 13.58 16.17 -17.46
CA VAL A 260 14.57 15.84 -18.51
C VAL A 260 15.80 15.17 -17.89
N ALA A 261 16.31 15.69 -16.78
CA ALA A 261 17.45 15.11 -16.09
C ALA A 261 17.17 13.67 -15.60
N ALA A 262 15.97 13.43 -15.04
CA ALA A 262 15.56 12.14 -14.53
C ALA A 262 15.40 11.07 -15.62
N ILE A 263 14.98 11.45 -16.85
CA ILE A 263 14.77 10.49 -17.95
C ILE A 263 16.06 10.10 -18.68
N ARG A 264 17.16 10.86 -18.51
CA ARG A 264 18.43 10.64 -19.21
C ARG A 264 18.98 9.22 -19.05
N GLY A 265 18.79 8.64 -17.85
CA GLY A 265 19.15 7.25 -17.59
C GLY A 265 18.52 6.26 -18.56
N SER A 266 17.34 6.52 -19.11
CA SER A 266 16.68 5.69 -20.12
C SER A 266 17.46 5.55 -21.43
N TYR A 267 18.48 6.37 -21.65
CA TYR A 267 19.34 6.36 -22.85
C TYR A 267 20.79 5.98 -22.53
N TYR A 268 21.06 5.37 -21.37
CA TYR A 268 22.42 5.06 -20.88
C TYR A 268 23.29 6.29 -20.61
N MET A 269 22.68 7.46 -20.42
CA MET A 269 23.40 8.68 -20.07
C MET A 269 23.64 8.75 -18.55
N ASP A 270 24.62 9.54 -18.16
CA ASP A 270 24.96 9.77 -16.76
C ASP A 270 23.95 10.67 -16.04
N ASP A 271 24.07 10.71 -14.72
CA ASP A 271 23.24 11.49 -13.80
C ASP A 271 23.73 12.94 -13.60
N SER A 272 24.72 13.39 -14.39
CA SER A 272 25.41 14.68 -14.18
C SER A 272 24.45 15.87 -14.19
N MET A 273 23.39 15.81 -14.99
CA MET A 273 22.39 16.87 -15.09
C MET A 273 21.57 17.01 -13.79
N LEU A 274 21.41 15.95 -12.99
CA LEU A 274 20.72 16.01 -11.70
C LEU A 274 21.51 16.81 -10.65
N ARG A 275 22.82 17.04 -10.84
CA ARG A 275 23.67 17.77 -9.90
C ARG A 275 23.44 19.28 -9.87
N ILE A 276 22.63 19.81 -10.81
CA ILE A 276 22.22 21.23 -10.78
C ILE A 276 21.17 21.51 -9.69
N PHE A 277 20.51 20.47 -9.19
CA PHE A 277 19.52 20.57 -8.11
C PHE A 277 20.17 20.45 -6.73
N THR A 278 19.55 21.03 -5.73
CA THR A 278 19.99 20.83 -4.34
C THR A 278 19.56 19.44 -3.84
N GLU A 279 20.14 18.98 -2.72
CA GLU A 279 19.70 17.75 -2.05
C GLU A 279 18.20 17.83 -1.67
N ASP A 280 17.76 18.97 -1.19
CA ASP A 280 16.37 19.22 -0.82
C ASP A 280 15.44 19.12 -2.03
N ASP A 281 15.82 19.72 -3.16
CA ASP A 281 15.03 19.63 -4.39
C ASP A 281 14.89 18.20 -4.87
N LEU A 282 15.97 17.43 -4.91
CA LEU A 282 15.97 16.01 -5.30
C LEU A 282 15.10 15.17 -4.37
N TYR A 283 15.23 15.38 -3.05
CA TYR A 283 14.43 14.66 -2.06
C TYR A 283 12.94 14.96 -2.23
N TRP A 284 12.54 16.23 -2.29
CA TRP A 284 11.12 16.57 -2.33
C TRP A 284 10.47 16.27 -3.68
N TYR A 285 11.20 16.37 -4.80
CA TYR A 285 10.71 15.88 -6.09
C TYR A 285 10.46 14.35 -6.04
N ALA A 286 11.41 13.61 -5.48
CA ALA A 286 11.27 12.17 -5.30
C ALA A 286 10.06 11.83 -4.42
N GLN A 287 9.89 12.50 -3.26
CA GLN A 287 8.79 12.20 -2.35
C GLN A 287 7.43 12.62 -2.89
N ASN A 288 7.33 13.69 -3.66
CA ASN A 288 6.09 14.07 -4.34
C ASN A 288 5.66 13.00 -5.38
N ILE A 289 6.60 12.44 -6.14
CA ILE A 289 6.32 11.35 -7.09
C ILE A 289 5.96 10.07 -6.33
N SER A 290 6.70 9.74 -5.26
CA SER A 290 6.42 8.58 -4.41
C SER A 290 5.03 8.66 -3.79
N MET A 291 4.65 9.82 -3.25
CA MET A 291 3.35 10.07 -2.65
C MET A 291 2.21 9.91 -3.66
N ASP A 292 2.33 10.48 -4.87
CA ASP A 292 1.34 10.31 -5.94
C ASP A 292 1.14 8.82 -6.26
N LEU A 293 2.23 8.09 -6.46
CA LEU A 293 2.17 6.66 -6.77
C LEU A 293 1.56 5.85 -5.63
N TYR A 294 1.99 6.13 -4.38
CA TYR A 294 1.49 5.37 -3.23
C TYR A 294 -0.01 5.60 -3.03
N LEU A 295 -0.45 6.84 -2.94
CA LEU A 295 -1.85 7.18 -2.66
C LEU A 295 -2.80 6.68 -3.74
N ARG A 296 -2.38 6.68 -4.99
CA ARG A 296 -3.21 6.25 -6.12
C ARG A 296 -3.16 4.75 -6.40
N GLN A 297 -2.06 4.07 -6.08
CA GLN A 297 -1.82 2.74 -6.60
C GLN A 297 -1.55 1.67 -5.54
N CYS A 298 -1.20 2.08 -4.33
CA CYS A 298 -0.91 1.17 -3.22
C CYS A 298 -2.05 1.13 -2.20
N ASN A 299 -1.80 0.47 -1.07
CA ASN A 299 -2.78 0.31 0.01
C ASN A 299 -2.86 1.58 0.88
N SER A 300 -3.29 2.72 0.29
CA SER A 300 -3.48 3.95 1.06
C SER A 300 -4.68 3.84 2.00
N VAL A 301 -4.62 4.55 3.13
CA VAL A 301 -5.73 4.62 4.10
C VAL A 301 -6.97 5.22 3.44
N GLU A 302 -6.77 6.24 2.60
CA GLU A 302 -7.85 7.04 2.04
C GLU A 302 -8.51 6.40 0.81
N TRP A 303 -7.77 5.66 -0.03
CA TRP A 303 -8.28 5.16 -1.32
C TRP A 303 -7.84 3.75 -1.68
N GLY A 304 -7.10 3.07 -0.80
CA GLY A 304 -6.54 1.74 -1.09
C GLY A 304 -7.62 0.72 -1.42
N ASP A 305 -8.72 0.72 -0.70
CA ASP A 305 -9.79 -0.27 -0.90
C ASP A 305 -10.47 -0.10 -2.26
N GLU A 306 -10.83 1.14 -2.65
CA GLU A 306 -11.36 1.43 -4.00
C GLU A 306 -10.36 1.00 -5.09
N ARG A 307 -9.07 1.22 -4.87
CA ARG A 307 -8.02 0.86 -5.85
C ARG A 307 -7.83 -0.66 -5.97
N MET A 308 -8.00 -1.42 -4.89
CA MET A 308 -7.77 -2.87 -4.89
C MET A 308 -8.89 -3.66 -5.57
N GLN A 309 -10.13 -3.17 -5.60
CA GLN A 309 -11.28 -3.87 -6.18
C GLN A 309 -11.07 -4.28 -7.65
N PRO A 310 -10.71 -3.39 -8.60
CA PRO A 310 -10.54 -3.80 -9.99
C PRO A 310 -9.34 -4.72 -10.23
N VAL A 311 -8.43 -4.83 -9.26
CA VAL A 311 -7.24 -5.70 -9.35
C VAL A 311 -7.59 -7.16 -9.08
N GLN A 312 -8.73 -7.46 -8.48
CA GLN A 312 -9.17 -8.83 -8.21
C GLN A 312 -9.19 -9.70 -9.46
N LEU A 313 -9.55 -9.15 -10.62
CA LEU A 313 -9.51 -9.90 -11.89
C LEU A 313 -8.10 -10.43 -12.24
N LEU A 314 -7.04 -9.69 -11.89
CA LEU A 314 -5.66 -10.16 -12.07
C LEU A 314 -5.30 -11.23 -11.03
N VAL A 315 -5.78 -11.11 -9.79
CA VAL A 315 -5.61 -12.15 -8.76
C VAL A 315 -6.25 -13.45 -9.22
N ASP A 316 -7.48 -13.39 -9.70
CA ASP A 316 -8.25 -14.55 -10.18
C ASP A 316 -7.54 -15.22 -11.36
N ASP A 317 -7.03 -14.43 -12.32
CA ASP A 317 -6.23 -14.95 -13.43
C ASP A 317 -4.94 -15.64 -12.96
N ILE A 318 -4.23 -15.04 -11.99
CA ILE A 318 -3.02 -15.65 -11.41
C ILE A 318 -3.35 -16.98 -10.74
N VAL A 319 -4.41 -17.04 -9.94
CA VAL A 319 -4.82 -18.27 -9.23
C VAL A 319 -5.23 -19.34 -10.22
N ALA A 320 -6.12 -19.03 -11.16
CA ALA A 320 -6.59 -19.99 -12.16
C ALA A 320 -5.46 -20.55 -13.03
N LYS A 321 -4.53 -19.69 -13.48
CA LYS A 321 -3.38 -20.09 -14.28
C LYS A 321 -2.36 -20.92 -13.50
N ALA A 322 -2.17 -20.63 -12.22
CA ALA A 322 -1.31 -21.40 -11.34
C ALA A 322 -1.90 -22.80 -11.08
N ASP A 323 -3.19 -22.91 -10.78
CA ASP A 323 -3.85 -24.21 -10.59
C ASP A 323 -3.81 -25.05 -11.88
N GLU A 324 -4.02 -24.42 -13.05
CA GLU A 324 -3.85 -25.10 -14.35
C GLU A 324 -2.41 -25.61 -14.54
N ALA A 325 -1.39 -24.80 -14.22
CA ALA A 325 0.01 -25.19 -14.33
C ALA A 325 0.39 -26.31 -13.34
N ILE A 326 -0.17 -26.29 -12.13
CA ILE A 326 -0.01 -27.34 -11.12
C ILE A 326 -0.57 -28.68 -11.63
N ALA A 327 -1.75 -28.65 -12.25
CA ALA A 327 -2.43 -29.82 -12.77
C ALA A 327 -1.77 -30.35 -14.06
N ALA A 328 -1.45 -29.50 -15.02
CA ALA A 328 -0.90 -29.88 -16.32
C ALA A 328 0.55 -30.39 -16.24
N GLY A 329 1.37 -29.78 -15.39
CA GLY A 329 2.78 -30.18 -15.16
C GLY A 329 3.75 -29.87 -16.29
N ASP A 330 3.31 -29.38 -17.45
CA ASP A 330 4.13 -29.02 -18.62
C ASP A 330 4.25 -27.49 -18.85
N ILE A 331 3.51 -26.68 -18.09
CA ILE A 331 3.56 -25.22 -18.15
C ILE A 331 4.73 -24.73 -17.29
N ALA A 332 5.67 -24.00 -17.89
CA ALA A 332 6.83 -23.44 -17.23
C ALA A 332 6.55 -22.06 -16.63
N ALA A 333 5.86 -21.20 -17.38
CA ALA A 333 5.61 -19.84 -16.90
C ALA A 333 4.37 -19.20 -17.56
N ASP A 334 3.73 -18.32 -16.78
CA ASP A 334 2.80 -17.29 -17.24
C ASP A 334 3.43 -15.92 -17.05
N LEU A 335 3.61 -15.19 -18.14
CA LEU A 335 4.30 -13.91 -18.19
C LEU A 335 3.31 -12.82 -18.57
N ARG A 336 3.17 -11.79 -17.73
CA ARG A 336 2.28 -10.64 -17.95
C ARG A 336 3.08 -9.36 -18.04
N PHE A 337 2.79 -8.51 -19.04
CA PHE A 337 3.50 -7.26 -19.27
C PHE A 337 2.54 -6.08 -19.32
N GLY A 338 2.78 -5.10 -18.44
CA GLY A 338 1.91 -3.95 -18.27
C GLY A 338 2.63 -2.74 -17.71
N HIS A 339 2.08 -2.19 -16.65
CA HIS A 339 2.46 -0.87 -16.11
C HIS A 339 2.73 -0.93 -14.61
N GLU A 340 3.45 0.11 -14.08
CA GLU A 340 3.79 0.23 -12.66
C GLU A 340 2.56 0.31 -11.76
N TYR A 341 1.55 1.04 -12.18
CA TYR A 341 0.33 1.21 -11.38
C TYR A 341 -0.42 -0.11 -11.16
N GLN A 342 -0.44 -0.99 -12.15
CA GLN A 342 -1.01 -2.33 -11.98
C GLN A 342 -0.11 -3.23 -11.13
N LEU A 343 1.22 -3.11 -11.28
CA LEU A 343 2.17 -3.88 -10.46
C LEU A 343 2.10 -3.48 -8.99
N LEU A 344 2.04 -2.18 -8.70
CA LEU A 344 1.90 -1.69 -7.32
C LEU A 344 0.59 -2.16 -6.71
N ALA A 345 -0.51 -2.05 -7.47
CA ALA A 345 -1.82 -2.46 -7.01
C ALA A 345 -1.91 -3.98 -6.76
N ILE A 346 -1.41 -4.83 -7.67
CA ILE A 346 -1.40 -6.29 -7.44
C ILE A 346 -0.48 -6.66 -6.28
N SER A 347 0.68 -6.03 -6.14
CA SER A 347 1.59 -6.27 -5.01
C SER A 347 0.93 -5.90 -3.68
N SER A 348 0.22 -4.77 -3.63
CA SER A 348 -0.57 -4.37 -2.46
C SER A 348 -1.68 -5.38 -2.15
N ARG A 349 -2.46 -5.77 -3.17
CA ARG A 349 -3.59 -6.69 -3.05
C ARG A 349 -3.18 -8.09 -2.57
N LEU A 350 -2.00 -8.56 -2.99
CA LEU A 350 -1.43 -9.84 -2.56
C LEU A 350 -0.73 -9.76 -1.18
N GLY A 351 -0.65 -8.60 -0.57
CA GLY A 351 0.03 -8.42 0.71
C GLY A 351 1.56 -8.42 0.63
N VAL A 352 2.15 -8.01 -0.49
CA VAL A 352 3.62 -8.01 -0.67
C VAL A 352 4.26 -6.89 0.16
N SER A 353 5.19 -7.25 1.03
CA SER A 353 5.90 -6.32 1.92
C SER A 353 6.60 -5.19 1.16
N GLY A 354 6.59 -4.00 1.75
CA GLY A 354 7.13 -2.76 1.18
C GLY A 354 6.11 -1.98 0.33
N VAL A 355 5.00 -2.60 -0.07
CA VAL A 355 3.95 -1.98 -0.89
C VAL A 355 2.57 -2.13 -0.26
N ALA A 356 2.34 -3.23 0.46
CA ALA A 356 1.04 -3.57 1.03
C ALA A 356 0.75 -2.94 2.39
N GLU A 357 1.78 -2.45 3.11
CA GLU A 357 1.61 -1.76 4.39
C GLU A 357 0.69 -0.56 4.22
N ARG A 358 -0.27 -0.39 5.13
CA ARG A 358 -1.25 0.68 5.02
C ARG A 358 -0.66 2.02 5.48
N ARG A 359 -0.66 3.03 4.60
CA ARG A 359 -0.10 4.36 4.87
C ARG A 359 -1.09 5.45 4.50
N SER A 360 -1.19 6.46 5.35
CA SER A 360 -1.95 7.68 5.07
C SER A 360 -1.13 8.67 4.22
N ALA A 361 -1.78 9.74 3.76
CA ALA A 361 -1.11 10.86 3.10
C ALA A 361 0.03 11.49 3.94
N LYS A 362 0.00 11.33 5.26
CA LYS A 362 1.08 11.81 6.15
C LYS A 362 2.25 10.83 6.22
N THR A 363 1.97 9.54 6.30
CA THR A 363 3.00 8.51 6.52
C THR A 363 3.59 7.97 5.22
N CYS A 364 2.94 8.16 4.07
CA CYS A 364 3.48 7.76 2.77
C CYS A 364 4.67 8.61 2.31
N LEU A 365 4.95 9.75 2.93
CA LEU A 365 6.18 10.54 2.69
C LEU A 365 7.47 9.81 3.06
N GLU A 366 7.38 8.74 3.85
CA GLU A 366 8.53 7.89 4.19
C GLU A 366 8.69 6.69 3.25
N TRP A 367 7.81 6.54 2.26
CA TRP A 367 7.86 5.43 1.33
C TRP A 367 8.91 5.65 0.24
N PRO A 368 9.91 4.73 0.10
CA PRO A 368 10.98 4.85 -0.88
C PRO A 368 10.52 4.31 -2.25
N GLY A 369 9.69 5.05 -2.97
CA GLY A 369 9.06 4.64 -4.22
C GLY A 369 10.02 4.13 -5.30
N TYR A 370 11.28 4.62 -5.32
CA TYR A 370 12.32 4.15 -6.23
C TYR A 370 12.71 2.68 -6.06
N ARG A 371 12.45 2.07 -4.89
CA ARG A 371 12.69 0.63 -4.66
C ARG A 371 11.64 -0.24 -5.35
N TYR A 372 10.45 0.28 -5.61
CA TYR A 372 9.29 -0.49 -6.03
C TYR A 372 8.76 -0.14 -7.41
N SER A 373 8.91 1.11 -7.86
CA SER A 373 8.28 1.66 -9.05
C SER A 373 9.25 2.06 -10.18
N LEU A 374 10.46 1.51 -10.22
CA LEU A 374 11.44 1.77 -11.28
C LEU A 374 10.98 1.15 -12.63
N PHE A 375 11.59 1.55 -13.75
CA PHE A 375 11.36 0.89 -15.04
C PHE A 375 11.70 -0.61 -14.95
N GLY A 376 10.94 -1.44 -15.66
CA GLY A 376 11.12 -2.89 -15.64
C GLY A 376 10.81 -3.56 -14.30
N CYS A 377 10.27 -2.82 -13.30
CA CYS A 377 9.89 -3.43 -12.03
C CYS A 377 8.95 -4.61 -12.25
N ASN A 378 9.09 -5.63 -11.40
CA ASN A 378 8.41 -6.90 -11.63
C ASN A 378 8.11 -7.64 -10.33
N LEU A 379 7.01 -8.38 -10.35
CA LEU A 379 6.61 -9.33 -9.32
C LEU A 379 6.74 -10.74 -9.90
N GLN A 380 7.44 -11.61 -9.18
CA GLN A 380 7.59 -13.02 -9.55
C GLN A 380 7.11 -13.90 -8.40
N MET A 381 6.25 -14.86 -8.72
CA MET A 381 5.82 -15.92 -7.84
C MET A 381 6.44 -17.22 -8.33
N ILE A 382 7.32 -17.82 -7.54
CA ILE A 382 8.02 -19.06 -7.89
C ILE A 382 7.39 -20.21 -7.13
N PHE A 383 6.90 -21.19 -7.86
CA PHE A 383 6.21 -22.35 -7.33
C PHE A 383 7.16 -23.54 -7.19
N TYR A 384 7.17 -24.15 -6.02
CA TYR A 384 8.01 -25.30 -5.66
C TYR A 384 7.10 -26.48 -5.29
N ARG A 385 7.49 -27.69 -5.70
CA ARG A 385 6.75 -28.91 -5.40
C ARG A 385 7.69 -29.95 -4.79
N ASN A 386 7.19 -30.68 -3.77
CA ASN A 386 7.87 -31.87 -3.22
C ASN A 386 7.33 -33.17 -3.85
N ARG A 387 7.87 -34.32 -3.44
CA ARG A 387 7.44 -35.64 -3.94
C ARG A 387 6.02 -36.03 -3.51
N ALA A 388 5.51 -35.47 -2.40
CA ALA A 388 4.16 -35.70 -1.93
C ALA A 388 3.11 -34.86 -2.68
N GLY A 389 3.55 -33.95 -3.56
CA GLY A 389 2.67 -33.07 -4.32
C GLY A 389 2.35 -31.75 -3.61
N GLU A 390 2.87 -31.50 -2.42
CA GLU A 390 2.69 -30.23 -1.71
C GLU A 390 3.37 -29.09 -2.49
N VAL A 391 2.68 -27.96 -2.58
CA VAL A 391 3.12 -26.77 -3.32
C VAL A 391 3.41 -25.62 -2.36
N LEU A 392 4.61 -25.07 -2.47
CA LEU A 392 5.03 -23.83 -1.82
C LEU A 392 5.27 -22.74 -2.85
N VAL A 393 5.00 -21.50 -2.48
CA VAL A 393 5.24 -20.31 -3.32
C VAL A 393 6.14 -19.34 -2.58
N LYS A 394 7.10 -18.77 -3.32
CA LYS A 394 7.99 -17.71 -2.86
C LYS A 394 7.84 -16.49 -3.75
N PHE A 395 7.77 -15.32 -3.13
CA PHE A 395 7.60 -14.05 -3.82
C PHE A 395 8.91 -13.30 -3.99
N TYR A 396 9.04 -12.63 -5.13
CA TYR A 396 10.12 -11.70 -5.42
C TYR A 396 9.54 -10.41 -6.00
N LEU A 397 9.90 -9.28 -5.40
CA LEU A 397 9.64 -7.96 -5.94
C LEU A 397 10.95 -7.35 -6.41
N ASN A 398 11.04 -7.00 -7.70
CA ASN A 398 12.28 -6.55 -8.35
C ASN A 398 13.46 -7.52 -8.13
N GLU A 399 13.18 -8.82 -8.28
CA GLU A 399 14.13 -9.94 -8.11
C GLU A 399 14.70 -10.07 -6.67
N ARG A 400 14.13 -9.36 -5.69
CA ARG A 400 14.44 -9.48 -4.26
C ARG A 400 13.35 -10.24 -3.53
N GLU A 401 13.73 -11.15 -2.62
CA GLU A 401 12.81 -11.90 -1.78
C GLU A 401 11.86 -10.95 -1.04
N ALA A 402 10.56 -11.22 -1.14
CA ALA A 402 9.50 -10.46 -0.49
C ALA A 402 8.63 -11.36 0.39
N ARG A 403 8.06 -10.80 1.45
CA ARG A 403 7.14 -11.48 2.35
C ARG A 403 5.70 -11.08 2.03
N ILE A 404 4.76 -11.91 2.49
CA ILE A 404 3.33 -11.61 2.47
C ILE A 404 2.95 -11.22 3.90
N ILE A 405 2.61 -9.95 4.09
CA ILE A 405 2.37 -9.39 5.44
C ILE A 405 1.08 -9.92 6.09
N THR A 406 0.15 -10.44 5.29
CA THR A 406 -1.12 -11.00 5.76
C THR A 406 -1.01 -12.45 6.25
N LEU A 407 0.16 -13.08 6.10
CA LEU A 407 0.42 -14.47 6.48
C LEU A 407 1.63 -14.58 7.38
N ASP A 408 1.52 -15.42 8.41
CA ASP A 408 2.63 -15.76 9.28
C ASP A 408 3.69 -16.62 8.56
N GLY A 409 4.93 -16.56 9.03
CA GLY A 409 6.02 -17.35 8.50
C GLY A 409 6.64 -16.73 7.23
N GLY A 410 6.81 -17.53 6.19
CA GLY A 410 7.49 -17.10 4.96
C GLY A 410 9.00 -17.22 5.02
N PRO A 411 9.70 -17.03 3.89
CA PRO A 411 9.18 -16.58 2.60
C PRO A 411 8.58 -17.70 1.71
N TYR A 412 8.41 -18.92 2.23
CA TYR A 412 7.80 -20.05 1.53
C TYR A 412 6.43 -20.31 2.13
N TYR A 413 5.37 -20.04 1.35
CA TYR A 413 3.97 -20.16 1.77
C TYR A 413 3.31 -21.33 1.08
N ARG A 414 2.43 -22.07 1.76
CA ARG A 414 1.61 -23.09 1.12
C ARG A 414 0.67 -22.45 0.12
N TRP A 415 0.52 -23.06 -1.06
CA TRP A 415 -0.34 -22.50 -2.10
C TRP A 415 -1.81 -22.40 -1.66
N GLU A 416 -2.29 -23.40 -0.92
CA GLU A 416 -3.66 -23.39 -0.41
C GLU A 416 -3.91 -22.24 0.58
N ASP A 417 -2.95 -21.96 1.46
CA ASP A 417 -3.05 -20.85 2.42
C ASP A 417 -3.05 -19.49 1.70
N LEU A 418 -2.24 -19.37 0.63
CA LEU A 418 -2.22 -18.17 -0.22
C LEU A 418 -3.55 -17.98 -0.96
N LYS A 419 -4.13 -19.05 -1.54
CA LYS A 419 -5.43 -18.96 -2.21
C LYS A 419 -6.51 -18.48 -1.25
N GLN A 420 -6.49 -18.97 -0.03
CA GLN A 420 -7.42 -18.56 1.01
C GLN A 420 -7.21 -17.08 1.38
N ALA A 421 -5.95 -16.65 1.57
CA ALA A 421 -5.64 -15.24 1.85
C ALA A 421 -5.99 -14.31 0.69
N PHE A 422 -5.82 -14.76 -0.56
CA PHE A 422 -6.18 -13.98 -1.74
C PHE A 422 -7.70 -13.89 -1.97
N ALA A 423 -8.45 -14.92 -1.60
CA ALA A 423 -9.91 -14.89 -1.59
C ALA A 423 -10.46 -14.00 -0.47
N TYR A 424 -9.79 -14.00 0.70
CA TYR A 424 -10.20 -13.19 1.83
C TYR A 424 -9.85 -11.72 1.62
N HIS A 425 -10.81 -11.00 1.08
CA HIS A 425 -10.78 -9.56 0.93
C HIS A 425 -12.19 -9.04 1.18
N PRO A 426 -12.54 -8.84 2.46
CA PRO A 426 -13.86 -8.38 2.82
C PRO A 426 -14.19 -7.06 2.12
N VAL A 427 -15.36 -6.98 1.51
CA VAL A 427 -15.88 -5.76 0.87
C VAL A 427 -17.12 -5.34 1.64
N MET A 428 -17.08 -4.16 2.22
CA MET A 428 -18.22 -3.59 2.94
C MET A 428 -19.37 -3.35 1.97
N GLY A 429 -20.51 -3.95 2.27
CA GLY A 429 -21.77 -3.74 1.59
C GLY A 429 -22.64 -2.70 2.28
N GLU A 430 -23.95 -2.92 2.25
CA GLU A 430 -24.94 -2.02 2.86
C GLU A 430 -25.18 -2.36 4.33
N VAL A 431 -25.73 -1.41 5.07
CA VAL A 431 -26.31 -1.66 6.40
C VAL A 431 -27.58 -2.49 6.20
N GLU A 432 -27.56 -3.75 6.68
CA GLU A 432 -28.70 -4.66 6.58
C GLU A 432 -29.77 -4.35 7.64
N GLU A 433 -29.32 -3.94 8.83
CA GLU A 433 -30.21 -3.75 9.97
C GLU A 433 -29.65 -2.71 10.95
N GLU A 434 -30.52 -1.90 11.52
CA GLU A 434 -30.27 -1.04 12.67
C GLU A 434 -31.11 -1.54 13.83
N VAL A 435 -30.47 -2.04 14.86
CA VAL A 435 -31.12 -2.64 16.04
C VAL A 435 -31.04 -1.66 17.20
N ALA A 436 -32.17 -1.06 17.57
CA ALA A 436 -32.24 -0.20 18.75
C ALA A 436 -32.16 -1.05 20.03
N THR A 437 -31.37 -0.63 20.99
CA THR A 437 -31.23 -1.27 22.30
C THR A 437 -31.70 -0.35 23.44
N THR A 438 -31.74 -0.87 24.65
CA THR A 438 -31.92 -0.06 25.86
C THR A 438 -30.65 -0.01 26.72
N VAL A 439 -29.53 -0.41 26.13
CA VAL A 439 -28.21 -0.26 26.75
C VAL A 439 -27.83 1.20 26.72
N PRO A 440 -27.54 1.83 27.85
CA PRO A 440 -27.01 3.20 27.84
C PRO A 440 -25.59 3.18 27.29
N GLU A 441 -25.31 4.01 26.27
CA GLU A 441 -23.96 4.21 25.73
C GLU A 441 -23.21 2.89 25.45
N VAL A 442 -23.36 2.35 24.21
CA VAL A 442 -22.79 1.04 23.81
C VAL A 442 -21.34 1.20 23.38
N SER A 443 -20.38 0.88 24.24
CA SER A 443 -18.94 1.09 24.02
C SER A 443 -18.17 -0.15 23.58
N GLY A 444 -18.66 -1.37 23.79
CA GLY A 444 -18.01 -2.60 23.33
C GLY A 444 -19.02 -3.70 23.04
N VAL A 445 -18.74 -4.58 22.06
CA VAL A 445 -19.68 -5.65 21.65
C VAL A 445 -18.94 -6.95 21.38
N CYS A 446 -19.43 -8.06 21.94
CA CYS A 446 -18.99 -9.41 21.57
C CYS A 446 -20.15 -10.41 21.56
N GLN A 447 -19.91 -11.62 21.04
CA GLN A 447 -20.88 -12.70 21.15
C GLN A 447 -21.08 -13.12 22.61
N ALA A 448 -22.33 -13.28 23.04
CA ALA A 448 -22.65 -13.75 24.39
C ALA A 448 -22.20 -15.22 24.62
N PRO A 449 -21.97 -15.64 25.87
CA PRO A 449 -21.53 -16.99 26.20
C PRO A 449 -22.44 -18.11 25.70
N ASP A 450 -23.74 -17.82 25.54
CA ASP A 450 -24.75 -18.77 25.05
C ASP A 450 -24.79 -18.91 23.52
N GLY A 451 -24.02 -18.08 22.80
CA GLY A 451 -23.94 -18.05 21.33
C GLY A 451 -25.20 -17.54 20.62
N LYS A 452 -26.18 -16.98 21.39
CA LYS A 452 -27.49 -16.57 20.82
C LYS A 452 -27.70 -15.06 20.73
N GLY A 453 -26.91 -14.29 21.44
CA GLY A 453 -27.00 -12.84 21.45
C GLY A 453 -25.64 -12.23 21.64
N PHE A 454 -25.64 -10.98 22.07
CA PHE A 454 -24.44 -10.18 22.29
C PHE A 454 -24.28 -9.85 23.78
N LEU A 455 -23.04 -9.66 24.22
CA LEU A 455 -22.75 -8.82 25.37
C LEU A 455 -22.36 -7.43 24.84
N ALA A 456 -22.91 -6.40 25.47
CA ALA A 456 -22.59 -5.01 25.23
C ALA A 456 -22.04 -4.38 26.51
N ALA A 457 -20.86 -3.77 26.44
CA ALA A 457 -20.35 -2.91 27.50
C ALA A 457 -21.04 -1.55 27.45
N SER A 458 -21.22 -0.94 28.62
CA SER A 458 -21.82 0.38 28.78
C SER A 458 -20.92 1.23 29.68
N ASP A 459 -20.52 2.39 29.22
CA ASP A 459 -19.66 3.30 29.97
C ASP A 459 -20.37 3.89 31.21
N GLU A 460 -21.69 3.77 31.30
CA GLU A 460 -22.44 4.22 32.48
C GLU A 460 -22.47 3.23 33.63
N ASN A 461 -22.57 1.88 33.34
CA ASN A 461 -22.89 1.00 34.47
C ASN A 461 -22.54 -0.51 34.39
N GLY A 462 -21.96 -1.02 33.31
CA GLY A 462 -21.53 -2.42 33.28
C GLY A 462 -21.76 -3.15 31.98
N VAL A 463 -22.13 -4.44 32.06
CA VAL A 463 -22.29 -5.32 30.90
C VAL A 463 -23.75 -5.77 30.78
N TRP A 464 -24.28 -5.68 29.58
CA TRP A 464 -25.65 -6.01 29.21
C TRP A 464 -25.70 -7.21 28.25
N TYR A 465 -26.76 -7.99 28.32
CA TYR A 465 -27.09 -8.96 27.30
C TYR A 465 -28.08 -8.33 26.31
N VAL A 466 -27.80 -8.45 25.02
CA VAL A 466 -28.68 -7.95 23.96
C VAL A 466 -29.02 -9.09 23.01
N SER A 467 -30.32 -9.32 22.77
CA SER A 467 -30.78 -10.29 21.77
C SER A 467 -30.54 -9.74 20.36
N PRO A 468 -30.55 -10.57 19.30
CA PRO A 468 -30.46 -10.08 17.92
C PRO A 468 -31.58 -9.10 17.54
N SER A 469 -32.71 -9.11 18.23
CA SER A 469 -33.82 -8.17 18.04
C SER A 469 -33.73 -6.89 18.88
N GLY A 470 -32.67 -6.71 19.67
CA GLY A 470 -32.44 -5.52 20.49
C GLY A 470 -33.00 -5.61 21.92
N GLU A 471 -33.71 -6.68 22.27
CA GLU A 471 -34.17 -6.86 23.65
C GLU A 471 -32.96 -6.95 24.59
N SER A 472 -32.86 -5.98 25.51
CA SER A 472 -31.71 -5.84 26.40
C SER A 472 -32.07 -6.18 27.83
N ARG A 473 -31.15 -6.84 28.52
CA ARG A 473 -31.26 -7.13 29.95
C ARG A 473 -29.90 -7.01 30.64
N LYS A 474 -29.92 -6.66 31.91
CA LYS A 474 -28.72 -6.58 32.72
C LYS A 474 -28.05 -7.96 32.79
N PHE A 475 -26.76 -8.02 32.46
CA PHE A 475 -25.91 -9.21 32.62
C PHE A 475 -25.09 -9.06 33.90
N PHE A 476 -24.29 -8.01 34.00
CA PHE A 476 -23.60 -7.55 35.20
C PHE A 476 -23.66 -6.03 35.24
N VAL A 477 -24.37 -5.49 36.23
CA VAL A 477 -24.54 -4.03 36.34
C VAL A 477 -24.25 -3.60 37.76
N SER A 478 -23.44 -2.59 37.93
CA SER A 478 -23.12 -1.94 39.21
C SER A 478 -24.25 -1.00 39.63
N ASP A 479 -24.46 -0.86 40.92
CA ASP A 479 -25.35 0.17 41.49
C ASP A 479 -24.71 1.56 41.53
N THR A 480 -23.41 1.64 41.23
CA THR A 480 -22.64 2.87 41.10
C THR A 480 -22.13 2.99 39.67
N TRP A 481 -21.87 4.22 39.20
CA TRP A 481 -21.25 4.47 37.93
C TRP A 481 -20.00 3.60 37.74
N LEU A 482 -19.93 2.90 36.61
CA LEU A 482 -18.86 1.98 36.27
C LEU A 482 -18.63 2.04 34.77
N ASP A 483 -17.64 2.79 34.40
CA ASP A 483 -17.11 3.11 33.07
C ASP A 483 -16.62 1.85 32.34
N CYS A 484 -17.55 1.07 31.79
CA CYS A 484 -17.24 -0.20 31.13
C CYS A 484 -17.18 -0.01 29.62
N GLU A 485 -16.01 -0.27 29.03
CA GLU A 485 -15.72 -0.05 27.64
C GLU A 485 -15.73 -1.34 26.81
N GLY A 486 -14.68 -2.07 26.76
CA GLY A 486 -14.60 -3.32 25.99
C GLY A 486 -15.12 -4.54 26.74
N VAL A 487 -15.65 -5.53 26.01
CA VAL A 487 -16.09 -6.82 26.57
C VAL A 487 -15.73 -7.99 25.65
N THR A 488 -15.31 -9.12 26.23
CA THR A 488 -15.01 -10.36 25.49
C THR A 488 -15.29 -11.61 26.33
N VAL A 489 -15.38 -12.76 25.66
CA VAL A 489 -15.67 -14.06 26.27
C VAL A 489 -14.54 -15.05 25.96
N ASP A 490 -14.04 -15.73 26.97
CA ASP A 490 -13.21 -16.93 26.75
C ASP A 490 -14.08 -18.06 26.14
N PRO A 491 -13.78 -18.50 24.92
CA PRO A 491 -14.61 -19.51 24.25
C PRO A 491 -14.62 -20.87 24.92
N GLN A 492 -13.66 -21.19 25.81
CA GLN A 492 -13.52 -22.46 26.49
C GLN A 492 -14.20 -22.45 27.86
N THR A 493 -13.83 -21.49 28.72
CA THR A 493 -14.36 -21.41 30.09
C THR A 493 -15.69 -20.68 30.16
N LYS A 494 -16.02 -19.88 29.17
CA LYS A 494 -17.15 -18.95 29.11
C LYS A 494 -17.05 -17.79 30.11
N ASP A 495 -15.89 -17.59 30.73
CA ASP A 495 -15.63 -16.39 31.54
C ASP A 495 -15.74 -15.14 30.69
N VAL A 496 -16.28 -14.09 31.27
CA VAL A 496 -16.42 -12.77 30.62
C VAL A 496 -15.34 -11.83 31.14
N TYR A 497 -14.62 -11.23 30.24
CA TYR A 497 -13.62 -10.19 30.54
C TYR A 497 -14.12 -8.85 30.04
N TYR A 498 -13.92 -7.78 30.83
CA TYR A 498 -14.33 -6.43 30.46
C TYR A 498 -13.36 -5.38 30.99
N ILE A 499 -13.34 -4.23 30.38
CA ILE A 499 -12.51 -3.09 30.75
C ILE A 499 -13.31 -2.12 31.64
N VAL A 500 -12.61 -1.51 32.61
CA VAL A 500 -13.08 -0.35 33.36
C VAL A 500 -12.09 0.80 33.10
N GLU A 501 -12.46 1.73 32.22
CA GLU A 501 -11.56 2.77 31.72
C GLU A 501 -11.06 3.69 32.82
N GLY A 502 -11.93 4.30 33.57
CA GLY A 502 -11.57 5.24 34.63
C GLY A 502 -10.60 4.70 35.70
N LYS A 503 -10.44 3.36 35.77
CA LYS A 503 -9.50 2.66 36.67
C LYS A 503 -8.37 1.97 35.91
N GLN A 504 -8.39 1.94 34.60
CA GLN A 504 -7.45 1.21 33.73
C GLN A 504 -7.37 -0.29 34.07
N GLU A 505 -8.52 -0.90 34.39
CA GLU A 505 -8.60 -2.27 34.90
C GLU A 505 -9.21 -3.22 33.86
N LEU A 506 -8.58 -4.40 33.71
CA LEU A 506 -9.19 -5.59 33.12
C LEU A 506 -9.79 -6.42 34.23
N ARG A 507 -11.08 -6.74 34.13
CA ARG A 507 -11.82 -7.51 35.11
C ARG A 507 -12.41 -8.76 34.51
N ARG A 508 -12.74 -9.76 35.37
CA ARG A 508 -13.32 -11.07 35.00
C ARG A 508 -14.57 -11.37 35.81
N LEU A 509 -15.57 -11.89 35.13
CA LEU A 509 -16.74 -12.53 35.70
C LEU A 509 -16.66 -14.03 35.37
N SER A 510 -16.66 -14.90 36.38
CA SER A 510 -16.52 -16.34 36.19
C SER A 510 -17.86 -17.01 35.86
N ALA A 511 -17.84 -17.89 34.86
CA ALA A 511 -18.97 -18.73 34.53
C ALA A 511 -19.21 -19.79 35.63
N PRO A 512 -20.45 -20.32 35.80
CA PRO A 512 -21.65 -19.97 35.03
C PRO A 512 -22.48 -18.82 35.62
N ASP A 513 -22.17 -18.39 36.85
CA ASP A 513 -23.05 -17.50 37.62
C ASP A 513 -22.77 -16.01 37.43
N TYR A 514 -21.55 -15.65 36.97
CA TYR A 514 -21.11 -14.29 36.68
C TYR A 514 -21.32 -13.28 37.82
N THR A 515 -21.22 -13.78 39.06
CA THR A 515 -21.47 -12.97 40.28
C THR A 515 -20.19 -12.46 40.93
N ASP A 516 -19.03 -13.06 40.59
CA ASP A 516 -17.73 -12.65 41.07
C ASP A 516 -17.10 -11.63 40.15
N ASN A 517 -16.65 -10.52 40.69
CA ASN A 517 -16.00 -9.44 39.92
C ASN A 517 -14.53 -9.34 40.32
N GLN A 518 -13.67 -10.08 39.62
CA GLN A 518 -12.25 -10.21 39.94
C GLN A 518 -11.39 -9.24 39.11
N LEU A 519 -10.48 -8.50 39.77
CA LEU A 519 -9.43 -7.76 39.12
C LEU A 519 -8.39 -8.73 38.50
N VAL A 520 -8.10 -8.60 37.21
CA VAL A 520 -7.12 -9.40 36.48
C VAL A 520 -5.83 -8.63 36.26
N PHE A 521 -5.94 -7.37 35.84
CA PHE A 521 -4.80 -6.55 35.45
C PHE A 521 -5.15 -5.06 35.59
N THR A 522 -4.16 -4.25 35.92
CA THR A 522 -4.25 -2.78 35.88
C THR A 522 -3.10 -2.26 35.02
N LEU A 523 -3.38 -1.39 34.07
CA LEU A 523 -2.35 -0.75 33.25
C LEU A 523 -1.72 0.40 34.05
N GLU A 524 -0.64 0.10 34.76
CA GLU A 524 0.13 1.07 35.54
C GLU A 524 1.29 1.62 34.68
N ASP A 525 1.09 2.74 33.99
CA ASP A 525 2.20 3.44 33.33
C ASP A 525 2.03 4.97 33.49
N ALA A 526 3.07 5.61 33.97
CA ALA A 526 3.11 7.07 34.11
C ALA A 526 3.02 7.74 32.74
N GLY A 527 1.87 8.29 32.39
CA GLY A 527 1.64 9.00 31.14
C GLY A 527 0.35 8.67 30.40
N TYR A 528 -0.34 7.59 30.79
CA TYR A 528 -1.66 7.30 30.27
C TYR A 528 -2.72 8.24 30.91
N ASN A 529 -3.61 8.73 30.07
CA ASN A 529 -4.71 9.59 30.52
C ASN A 529 -5.90 8.69 30.90
N THR A 530 -6.48 8.91 32.07
CA THR A 530 -7.64 8.15 32.57
C THR A 530 -8.90 8.31 31.70
N ASN A 531 -8.99 9.37 30.86
CA ASN A 531 -10.08 9.58 29.91
C ASN A 531 -9.68 9.26 28.46
N SER A 532 -8.69 8.44 28.23
CA SER A 532 -8.23 7.97 26.90
C SER A 532 -7.34 6.76 27.11
N GLY A 533 -7.74 5.90 28.04
CA GLY A 533 -7.00 4.77 28.53
C GLY A 533 -7.35 3.44 27.87
N LEU A 534 -7.49 2.40 28.71
CA LEU A 534 -7.97 1.11 28.24
C LEU A 534 -9.43 1.19 27.81
N GLU A 535 -9.73 0.83 26.57
CA GLU A 535 -11.05 0.85 25.97
C GLU A 535 -11.44 -0.55 25.50
N GLY A 536 -10.77 -1.09 24.51
CA GLY A 536 -11.12 -2.36 23.90
C GLY A 536 -10.45 -3.58 24.53
N VAL A 537 -11.15 -4.73 24.47
CA VAL A 537 -10.59 -6.03 24.84
C VAL A 537 -11.12 -7.14 23.95
N THR A 538 -10.24 -8.04 23.50
CA THR A 538 -10.67 -9.26 22.81
C THR A 538 -9.86 -10.48 23.24
N TRP A 539 -10.54 -11.62 23.29
CA TRP A 539 -9.86 -12.90 23.50
C TRP A 539 -9.06 -13.28 22.26
N TYR A 540 -7.79 -13.64 22.45
CA TYR A 540 -6.93 -14.06 21.35
C TYR A 540 -6.88 -15.58 21.23
N LYS A 541 -6.06 -16.26 22.03
CA LYS A 541 -5.93 -17.72 22.11
C LYS A 541 -5.06 -18.11 23.31
N ASP A 542 -5.20 -19.35 23.78
CA ASP A 542 -4.30 -19.93 24.78
C ASP A 542 -4.12 -19.09 26.06
N GLY A 543 -5.20 -18.46 26.54
CA GLY A 543 -5.16 -17.59 27.71
C GLY A 543 -4.53 -16.23 27.46
N MET A 544 -4.48 -15.79 26.23
CA MET A 544 -4.04 -14.46 25.85
C MET A 544 -5.19 -13.57 25.39
N LEU A 545 -5.05 -12.28 25.64
CA LEU A 545 -5.97 -11.23 25.20
C LEU A 545 -5.18 -10.13 24.45
N PHE A 546 -5.86 -9.41 23.59
CA PHE A 546 -5.46 -8.09 23.18
C PHE A 546 -6.25 -7.04 23.93
N LEU A 547 -5.55 -6.01 24.39
CA LEU A 547 -6.14 -4.84 25.04
C LEU A 547 -5.80 -3.61 24.20
N GLY A 548 -6.78 -2.74 23.99
CA GLY A 548 -6.62 -1.47 23.29
C GLY A 548 -6.51 -0.32 24.26
N ASN A 549 -5.43 0.47 24.20
CA ASN A 549 -5.38 1.78 24.82
C ASN A 549 -5.77 2.81 23.79
N GLN A 550 -6.80 3.59 24.07
CA GLN A 550 -7.47 4.45 23.10
C GLN A 550 -6.53 5.41 22.40
N ARG A 551 -5.87 6.28 23.16
CA ARG A 551 -5.06 7.40 22.64
C ARG A 551 -3.91 7.76 23.59
N LYS A 552 -2.85 8.35 23.01
CA LYS A 552 -1.75 9.02 23.74
C LYS A 552 -0.97 8.12 24.71
N PRO A 553 -0.44 6.99 24.25
CA PRO A 553 -0.37 6.52 22.86
C PRO A 553 -1.56 5.65 22.44
N ASN A 554 -1.82 5.56 21.14
CA ASN A 554 -2.70 4.57 20.53
C ASN A 554 -1.99 3.22 20.54
N LEU A 555 -2.30 2.35 21.52
CA LEU A 555 -1.45 1.21 21.86
C LEU A 555 -2.24 -0.10 21.90
N LEU A 556 -1.78 -1.08 21.14
CA LEU A 556 -2.21 -2.47 21.24
C LEU A 556 -1.33 -3.21 22.26
N VAL A 557 -1.93 -3.75 23.31
CA VAL A 557 -1.25 -4.54 24.34
C VAL A 557 -1.64 -6.01 24.22
N LYS A 558 -0.65 -6.88 24.01
CA LYS A 558 -0.84 -8.33 24.08
C LYS A 558 -0.58 -8.79 25.50
N TYR A 559 -1.61 -9.36 26.12
CA TYR A 559 -1.60 -9.74 27.53
C TYR A 559 -1.83 -11.24 27.69
N SER A 560 -1.03 -11.91 28.51
CA SER A 560 -1.16 -13.31 28.91
C SER A 560 -1.71 -13.38 30.34
N LEU A 561 -2.77 -14.14 30.56
CA LEU A 561 -3.31 -14.40 31.91
C LEU A 561 -2.29 -15.04 32.85
N LYS A 562 -1.28 -15.72 32.28
CA LYS A 562 -0.21 -16.37 33.03
C LYS A 562 1.01 -15.51 33.26
N ASP A 563 1.45 -14.79 32.21
CA ASP A 563 2.78 -14.17 32.16
C ASP A 563 2.72 -12.62 32.22
N GLY A 564 1.53 -12.01 32.19
CA GLY A 564 1.33 -10.57 32.17
C GLY A 564 1.48 -9.98 30.77
N VAL A 565 1.96 -8.74 30.66
CA VAL A 565 2.16 -8.05 29.37
C VAL A 565 3.28 -8.72 28.58
N VAL A 566 2.93 -9.22 27.39
CA VAL A 566 3.85 -9.92 26.46
C VAL A 566 4.43 -8.96 25.43
N ALA A 567 3.63 -8.06 24.89
CA ALA A 567 4.05 -7.09 23.88
C ALA A 567 3.22 -5.81 23.97
N ARG A 568 3.80 -4.72 23.48
CA ARG A 568 3.13 -3.43 23.29
C ARG A 568 3.49 -2.91 21.91
N THR A 569 2.50 -2.53 21.10
CA THR A 569 2.67 -2.03 19.73
C THR A 569 1.89 -0.73 19.58
N GLU A 570 2.55 0.35 19.24
CA GLU A 570 1.87 1.59 18.87
C GLU A 570 1.30 1.45 17.46
N LEU A 571 -0.01 1.68 17.31
CA LEU A 571 -0.68 1.55 16.02
C LEU A 571 -0.48 2.78 15.15
N VAL A 572 -0.14 2.52 13.89
CA VAL A 572 -0.03 3.54 12.86
C VAL A 572 -1.15 3.32 11.84
N GLY A 573 -1.89 4.38 11.51
CA GLY A 573 -3.00 4.31 10.55
C GLY A 573 -4.39 4.38 11.18
N THR A 574 -4.49 4.32 12.51
CA THR A 574 -5.70 4.62 13.27
C THR A 574 -5.47 5.85 14.15
N ARG A 575 -6.54 6.56 14.53
CA ARG A 575 -6.46 7.66 15.50
C ARG A 575 -6.71 7.20 16.92
N GLU A 576 -7.49 6.14 17.05
CA GLU A 576 -7.77 5.53 18.35
C GLU A 576 -8.11 4.04 18.20
N ILE A 577 -8.19 3.36 19.31
CA ILE A 577 -8.78 2.03 19.46
C ILE A 577 -9.97 2.21 20.38
N ALA A 578 -11.17 2.37 19.81
CA ALA A 578 -12.40 2.44 20.59
C ALA A 578 -12.81 1.05 21.06
N ASP A 579 -12.83 0.04 20.18
CA ASP A 579 -12.96 -1.36 20.53
C ASP A 579 -12.17 -2.23 19.54
N LEU A 580 -11.97 -3.50 19.89
CA LEU A 580 -11.27 -4.45 19.04
C LEU A 580 -11.83 -5.87 19.16
N TYR A 581 -11.87 -6.56 18.03
CA TYR A 581 -12.29 -7.95 17.95
C TYR A 581 -11.24 -8.79 17.25
N TYR A 582 -10.80 -9.88 17.87
CA TYR A 582 -9.95 -10.86 17.21
C TYR A 582 -10.81 -11.89 16.48
N ASP A 583 -10.62 -11.95 15.17
CA ASP A 583 -11.22 -12.93 14.28
C ASP A 583 -10.37 -14.21 14.23
N PRO A 584 -10.76 -15.29 14.93
CA PRO A 584 -9.99 -16.53 14.97
C PRO A 584 -10.06 -17.31 13.67
N VAL A 585 -11.09 -17.09 12.84
CA VAL A 585 -11.27 -17.78 11.56
C VAL A 585 -10.20 -17.35 10.56
N ARG A 586 -9.87 -16.06 10.56
CA ARG A 586 -8.94 -15.47 9.61
C ARG A 586 -7.62 -15.00 10.22
N ASN A 587 -7.45 -15.12 11.53
CA ASN A 587 -6.30 -14.61 12.28
C ASN A 587 -6.08 -13.11 12.02
N LYS A 588 -7.12 -12.32 12.22
CA LYS A 588 -7.12 -10.87 12.04
C LYS A 588 -7.66 -10.16 13.27
N LEU A 589 -7.25 -8.91 13.47
CA LEU A 589 -7.84 -7.98 14.42
C LEU A 589 -8.71 -6.98 13.68
N TRP A 590 -9.93 -6.79 14.14
CA TRP A 590 -10.81 -5.71 13.73
C TRP A 590 -10.81 -4.63 14.80
N ILE A 591 -10.69 -3.37 14.39
CA ILE A 591 -10.57 -2.22 15.28
C ILE A 591 -11.59 -1.16 14.84
N ALA A 592 -12.42 -0.73 15.78
CA ALA A 592 -13.26 0.45 15.62
C ALA A 592 -12.43 1.72 15.93
N ASP A 593 -12.47 2.70 15.03
CA ASP A 593 -11.86 4.03 15.18
C ASP A 593 -12.96 5.07 15.02
N SER A 594 -13.53 5.53 16.13
CA SER A 594 -14.69 6.41 16.16
C SER A 594 -14.34 7.81 15.65
N ILE A 595 -13.11 8.28 15.91
CA ILE A 595 -12.63 9.61 15.46
C ILE A 595 -12.52 9.67 13.93
N ASN A 596 -11.98 8.62 13.30
CA ASN A 596 -11.91 8.54 11.84
C ASN A 596 -13.21 8.03 11.22
N ARG A 597 -14.14 7.50 12.03
CA ARG A 597 -15.34 6.78 11.59
C ARG A 597 -14.98 5.66 10.62
N THR A 598 -14.06 4.77 11.03
CA THR A 598 -13.62 3.65 10.22
C THR A 598 -13.60 2.34 11.00
N LEU A 599 -13.89 1.25 10.29
CA LEU A 599 -13.53 -0.10 10.72
C LEU A 599 -12.20 -0.47 10.08
N ASN A 600 -11.26 -0.98 10.87
CA ASN A 600 -9.92 -1.33 10.41
C ASN A 600 -9.66 -2.80 10.65
N MET A 601 -9.16 -3.52 9.64
CA MET A 601 -8.68 -4.89 9.78
C MET A 601 -7.16 -4.88 9.84
N CYS A 602 -6.60 -5.47 10.90
CA CYS A 602 -5.17 -5.53 11.16
C CYS A 602 -4.67 -6.99 11.19
N ASN A 603 -3.36 -7.18 11.03
CA ASN A 603 -2.75 -8.43 11.46
C ASN A 603 -2.63 -8.46 13.02
N PRO A 604 -2.33 -9.63 13.64
CA PRO A 604 -2.17 -9.73 15.10
C PRO A 604 -1.01 -8.94 15.70
N ASP A 605 -0.13 -8.38 14.87
CA ASP A 605 0.96 -7.50 15.29
C ASP A 605 0.56 -6.02 15.24
N GLY A 606 -0.71 -5.72 14.86
CA GLY A 606 -1.27 -4.37 14.87
C GLY A 606 -1.09 -3.58 13.57
N GLU A 607 -0.58 -4.20 12.49
CA GLU A 607 -0.45 -3.53 11.20
C GLU A 607 -1.80 -3.48 10.49
N VAL A 608 -2.28 -2.28 10.17
CA VAL A 608 -3.55 -2.06 9.46
C VAL A 608 -3.43 -2.51 8.00
N LEU A 609 -4.27 -3.47 7.61
CA LEU A 609 -4.29 -4.07 6.27
C LEU A 609 -5.38 -3.45 5.38
N LEU A 610 -6.58 -3.27 5.93
CA LEU A 610 -7.75 -2.72 5.25
C LEU A 610 -8.47 -1.75 6.19
N SER A 611 -9.23 -0.82 5.62
CA SER A 611 -10.03 0.13 6.37
C SER A 611 -11.27 0.52 5.56
N TRP A 612 -12.40 0.59 6.22
CA TRP A 612 -13.69 0.95 5.61
C TRP A 612 -14.28 2.14 6.34
N PRO A 613 -14.65 3.22 5.63
CA PRO A 613 -15.35 4.34 6.24
C PRO A 613 -16.79 3.92 6.59
N VAL A 614 -17.21 4.26 7.80
CA VAL A 614 -18.60 4.07 8.30
C VAL A 614 -19.22 5.41 8.71
N PRO A 615 -19.35 6.37 7.80
CA PRO A 615 -19.77 7.74 8.12
C PRO A 615 -21.22 7.85 8.60
N PHE A 616 -22.02 6.79 8.45
CA PHE A 616 -23.39 6.68 8.90
C PHE A 616 -23.54 6.29 10.37
N ILE A 617 -22.45 5.92 11.03
CA ILE A 617 -22.37 5.67 12.48
C ILE A 617 -21.78 6.93 13.12
N ASP A 618 -22.45 7.46 14.14
CA ASP A 618 -22.02 8.72 14.77
C ASP A 618 -20.80 8.52 15.68
N ASN A 619 -20.82 7.49 16.52
CA ASN A 619 -19.73 7.14 17.42
C ASN A 619 -19.62 5.60 17.55
N GLY A 620 -18.97 4.99 16.55
CA GLY A 620 -18.83 3.52 16.49
C GLY A 620 -17.75 3.02 17.44
N GLU A 621 -18.13 2.47 18.56
CA GLU A 621 -17.21 2.02 19.62
C GLU A 621 -17.17 0.51 19.82
N GLY A 622 -18.23 -0.23 19.48
CA GLY A 622 -18.23 -1.71 19.57
C GLY A 622 -17.99 -2.38 18.21
N VAL A 623 -17.24 -3.49 18.16
CA VAL A 623 -17.05 -4.27 16.93
C VAL A 623 -17.08 -5.77 17.16
N TYR A 624 -17.91 -6.51 16.40
CA TYR A 624 -17.97 -7.97 16.40
C TYR A 624 -18.16 -8.51 14.97
N VAL A 625 -17.37 -9.53 14.59
CA VAL A 625 -17.43 -10.16 13.26
C VAL A 625 -18.20 -11.47 13.31
N ASP A 626 -19.24 -11.56 12.50
CA ASP A 626 -20.10 -12.73 12.36
C ASP A 626 -19.91 -13.38 10.98
N HIS A 627 -19.03 -14.37 10.92
CA HIS A 627 -18.76 -15.12 9.68
C HIS A 627 -19.95 -15.96 9.20
N GLU A 628 -20.80 -16.45 10.12
CA GLU A 628 -21.95 -17.30 9.72
C GLU A 628 -22.96 -16.49 8.91
N ASN A 629 -23.10 -15.21 9.23
CA ASN A 629 -24.02 -14.31 8.57
C ASN A 629 -23.34 -13.32 7.61
N SER A 630 -22.04 -13.45 7.38
CA SER A 630 -21.24 -12.55 6.50
C SER A 630 -21.44 -11.07 6.84
N CYS A 631 -21.37 -10.72 8.12
CA CYS A 631 -21.58 -9.36 8.58
C CYS A 631 -20.66 -8.95 9.73
N VAL A 632 -20.53 -7.64 9.90
CA VAL A 632 -19.89 -7.03 11.07
C VAL A 632 -20.94 -6.24 11.84
N TRP A 633 -21.00 -6.48 13.12
CA TRP A 633 -21.84 -5.70 14.05
C TRP A 633 -21.01 -4.57 14.65
N VAL A 634 -21.57 -3.37 14.65
CA VAL A 634 -20.94 -2.18 15.24
C VAL A 634 -21.90 -1.56 16.26
N GLY A 635 -21.40 -1.37 17.48
CA GLY A 635 -22.11 -0.63 18.52
C GLY A 635 -21.91 0.86 18.34
N ASP A 636 -22.98 1.64 18.44
CA ASP A 636 -22.94 3.11 18.41
C ASP A 636 -23.33 3.65 19.79
N ASP A 637 -22.35 4.22 20.45
CA ASP A 637 -22.45 4.82 21.76
C ASP A 637 -23.52 5.94 21.79
N THR A 638 -23.47 6.88 20.85
CA THR A 638 -24.35 8.05 20.82
C THR A 638 -25.83 7.69 20.64
N THR A 639 -26.12 6.66 19.85
CA THR A 639 -27.53 6.31 19.50
C THR A 639 -28.03 5.07 20.24
N SER A 640 -27.17 4.38 21.00
CA SER A 640 -27.48 3.10 21.67
C SER A 640 -28.03 2.04 20.70
N LYS A 641 -27.48 1.99 19.47
CA LYS A 641 -27.85 1.03 18.44
C LYS A 641 -26.75 0.05 18.14
N LEU A 642 -27.13 -1.11 17.61
CA LEU A 642 -26.23 -2.02 16.91
C LEU A 642 -26.52 -1.94 15.41
N TYR A 643 -25.47 -1.73 14.61
CA TYR A 643 -25.54 -1.74 13.16
C TYR A 643 -25.03 -3.06 12.62
N LYS A 644 -25.85 -3.77 11.85
CA LYS A 644 -25.45 -4.95 11.10
C LYS A 644 -25.04 -4.56 9.71
N ILE A 645 -23.77 -4.69 9.39
CA ILE A 645 -23.19 -4.30 8.10
C ILE A 645 -22.80 -5.56 7.34
N HIS A 646 -23.35 -5.71 6.14
CA HIS A 646 -22.97 -6.83 5.27
C HIS A 646 -21.52 -6.68 4.78
N PHE A 647 -20.82 -7.80 4.68
CA PHE A 647 -19.50 -7.86 4.06
C PHE A 647 -19.41 -9.05 3.10
N ASP A 648 -19.13 -8.77 1.84
CA ASP A 648 -18.74 -9.81 0.90
C ASP A 648 -17.34 -10.34 1.23
N ASN A 649 -17.14 -11.64 1.05
CA ASN A 649 -15.87 -12.33 1.28
C ASN A 649 -15.31 -12.24 2.73
N LEU A 650 -16.20 -12.07 3.68
CA LEU A 650 -15.83 -12.07 5.10
C LEU A 650 -15.32 -13.42 5.58
#